data_88f73bc8cbb52657847e7fdfe482f4a1
#
_entry.id   88f73bc8cbb52657847e7fdfe482f4a1
#
_cell.length_a   1.000
_cell.length_b   1.000
_cell.length_c   1.000
_cell.angle_alpha   90.00
_cell.angle_beta   90.00
_cell.angle_gamma   90.00
#
_symmetry.space_group_name_H-M   'P 1'
#
loop_
_entity.id
_entity.type
_entity.pdbx_description
1 polymer ?
#
loop_
_entity_poly.entity_id
_entity_poly.type
_entity_poly.pdbx_seq_one_letter_code
_entity_poly.pdbx_strand_id
1 'polypeptide(L)'
;MTIVRKIRYVVALLALSGCATSSSNNSMSSGLEPMSTPDMSEPLMAAPSPDPRVGLKAGLQDAGSANWNMRLVSHTPAPQGFVGITNSDLSFSGTNVIQGNYNGFQVWDISNPTQPRLRIGTICPASQSDVSVYRNLLFVSAESNTARLDCGTQAPTAVVSKDRIRGLRIFDITDIDHPKYLANVQTCRGSHTHTVVQDPRDKNNVYVYISGTSGIRPSEELARCNDNPWDPNNSNFRIEVIRIPLAHPEQAEVVSSPTIFADPTNADVAELLYPAAHGASPIDTANIRLRAQFDSARAGLAAVTVTSTAADSARCNTQVDSLARSYGVNLALGGRGNAPGGLLAGGCGAAAVSRGRFGRGPAGPPVTHADSARLNFSATVATLIRPSAASTKADSAAYRQQVDALARKYGVASPFSPRTLTQCHDITVYPAVGLAGGACAGMGLLLDIHDTPNPRRLAAVADSNFSFWHSATFSNDGRMVLFSDEWGGGGAAYCRAGDPRDWGADAIFKIVNGKMVFQSYYKLPAPQTQLENCVAHNGSLIPIPGRTIMVQSWYQGGISVFEWTDPKHPHELAFFDRGPNDSTRAMGGGFWSSYWYNGQIIGSEMQRGLDIFELTRSAAISQNEIDAAKSVHADFLNVQDQPLFVWPATFALSRAYTDQLERWKGLSADQVSAVRAGLTSAEAASGAARRSALSALATQVIGYGKSSTDTQRVQWLANSLKELASATR
;
A
#
# COMPACT_ATOMS: atom_id res chain seq x y z
N MET A 1 -9.30 29.89 -74.10
CA MET A 1 -9.64 28.72 -74.94
C MET A 1 -9.02 27.51 -74.22
N THR A 2 -9.79 26.83 -73.39
CA THR A 2 -9.36 25.50 -72.90
C THR A 2 -10.58 24.80 -72.33
N ILE A 3 -10.86 23.64 -72.85
CA ILE A 3 -12.05 22.84 -72.70
C ILE A 3 -11.96 22.03 -71.39
N VAL A 4 -13.01 22.19 -70.54
CA VAL A 4 -13.19 21.36 -69.33
C VAL A 4 -13.97 20.10 -69.71
N ARG A 5 -13.38 18.91 -69.56
CA ARG A 5 -14.09 17.63 -69.64
C ARG A 5 -14.50 17.14 -68.24
N LYS A 6 -15.82 17.06 -68.03
CA LYS A 6 -16.42 16.35 -66.89
C LYS A 6 -16.43 14.85 -67.17
N ILE A 7 -15.88 14.09 -66.26
CA ILE A 7 -16.02 12.61 -66.22
C ILE A 7 -16.97 12.26 -65.09
N ARG A 8 -18.13 11.65 -65.47
CA ARG A 8 -19.07 11.04 -64.52
C ARG A 8 -18.60 9.62 -64.20
N TYR A 9 -18.44 9.31 -62.97
CA TYR A 9 -18.31 7.92 -62.50
C TYR A 9 -19.66 7.39 -62.05
N VAL A 10 -20.08 6.30 -62.67
CA VAL A 10 -21.23 5.48 -62.30
C VAL A 10 -20.71 4.52 -61.23
N VAL A 11 -21.29 4.56 -60.02
CA VAL A 11 -21.03 3.58 -58.97
C VAL A 11 -21.99 2.41 -59.13
N ALA A 12 -21.51 1.24 -59.52
CA ALA A 12 -22.25 0.01 -59.49
C ALA A 12 -22.20 -0.57 -58.08
N LEU A 13 -23.35 -0.69 -57.41
CA LEU A 13 -23.48 -1.49 -56.19
C LEU A 13 -23.47 -2.99 -56.53
N LEU A 14 -22.40 -3.68 -56.16
CA LEU A 14 -22.38 -5.12 -56.07
C LEU A 14 -22.74 -5.53 -54.63
N ALA A 15 -23.90 -6.13 -54.46
CA ALA A 15 -24.31 -6.78 -53.24
C ALA A 15 -23.52 -8.09 -53.11
N LEU A 16 -22.56 -8.11 -52.21
CA LEU A 16 -21.89 -9.35 -51.76
C LEU A 16 -22.62 -9.86 -50.52
N SER A 17 -23.37 -10.93 -50.69
CA SER A 17 -23.91 -11.73 -49.59
C SER A 17 -22.76 -12.43 -48.88
N GLY A 18 -22.20 -11.83 -47.85
CA GLY A 18 -21.24 -12.45 -46.95
C GLY A 18 -21.95 -13.27 -45.92
N CYS A 19 -21.78 -14.59 -45.91
CA CYS A 19 -22.10 -15.45 -44.78
C CYS A 19 -21.34 -14.93 -43.55
N ALA A 20 -22.07 -14.35 -42.61
CA ALA A 20 -21.55 -14.04 -41.29
C ALA A 20 -21.41 -15.38 -40.54
N THR A 21 -20.19 -15.91 -40.49
CA THR A 21 -19.83 -16.87 -39.47
C THR A 21 -19.89 -16.15 -38.13
N SER A 22 -20.92 -16.43 -37.36
CA SER A 22 -21.00 -16.02 -35.96
C SER A 22 -19.88 -16.72 -35.21
N SER A 23 -18.74 -16.04 -35.06
CA SER A 23 -17.83 -16.36 -33.98
C SER A 23 -18.59 -16.10 -32.68
N SER A 24 -19.00 -17.17 -32.00
CA SER A 24 -19.44 -17.13 -30.64
C SER A 24 -18.27 -16.59 -29.81
N ASN A 25 -18.23 -15.28 -29.58
CA ASN A 25 -17.47 -14.73 -28.49
C ASN A 25 -18.11 -15.31 -27.23
N ASN A 26 -17.48 -16.33 -26.65
CA ASN A 26 -17.66 -16.67 -25.25
C ASN A 26 -17.19 -15.44 -24.46
N SER A 27 -18.05 -14.47 -24.24
CA SER A 27 -17.83 -13.43 -23.26
C SER A 27 -17.94 -14.09 -21.88
N MET A 28 -16.80 -14.57 -21.37
CA MET A 28 -16.67 -14.67 -19.91
C MET A 28 -17.16 -13.34 -19.35
N SER A 29 -18.04 -13.37 -18.33
CA SER A 29 -18.45 -12.15 -17.65
C SER A 29 -17.18 -11.44 -17.22
N SER A 30 -16.81 -10.39 -17.94
CA SER A 30 -15.59 -9.66 -17.62
C SER A 30 -15.83 -9.02 -16.25
N GLY A 31 -14.93 -9.25 -15.30
CA GLY A 31 -14.98 -8.60 -13.99
C GLY A 31 -14.97 -7.05 -14.07
N LEU A 32 -14.96 -6.52 -15.29
CA LEU A 32 -15.04 -5.10 -15.64
C LEU A 32 -16.48 -4.60 -15.80
N GLU A 33 -17.52 -5.44 -15.66
CA GLU A 33 -18.90 -4.95 -15.66
C GLU A 33 -19.18 -4.05 -14.45
N PRO A 34 -19.95 -2.95 -14.65
CA PRO A 34 -20.29 -2.05 -13.55
C PRO A 34 -20.99 -2.81 -12.43
N MET A 35 -20.50 -2.63 -11.20
CA MET A 35 -21.20 -3.19 -10.05
C MET A 35 -22.45 -2.38 -9.75
N SER A 36 -23.59 -3.06 -9.54
CA SER A 36 -24.77 -2.41 -9.01
C SER A 36 -24.49 -1.99 -7.57
N THR A 37 -24.85 -0.78 -7.23
CA THR A 37 -24.84 -0.29 -5.85
C THR A 37 -26.29 -0.34 -5.32
N PRO A 38 -26.69 -1.42 -4.62
CA PRO A 38 -27.93 -1.38 -3.84
C PRO A 38 -27.80 -0.28 -2.78
N ASP A 39 -28.91 0.11 -2.17
CA ASP A 39 -28.86 1.03 -1.03
C ASP A 39 -28.07 0.38 0.10
N MET A 40 -26.85 0.85 0.30
CA MET A 40 -25.90 0.38 1.31
C MET A 40 -25.59 1.47 2.34
N SER A 41 -26.47 2.47 2.44
CA SER A 41 -26.34 3.57 3.39
C SER A 41 -26.33 3.12 4.85
N GLU A 42 -26.94 1.96 5.13
CA GLU A 42 -26.97 1.35 6.46
C GLU A 42 -26.22 0.01 6.45
N PRO A 43 -25.34 -0.24 7.43
CA PRO A 43 -24.64 -1.52 7.52
C PRO A 43 -25.64 -2.66 7.77
N LEU A 44 -25.50 -3.75 7.03
CA LEU A 44 -26.36 -4.95 7.16
C LEU A 44 -26.24 -5.65 8.51
N MET A 45 -25.20 -5.36 9.24
CA MET A 45 -24.94 -5.90 10.57
C MET A 45 -24.15 -4.87 11.37
N ALA A 46 -24.64 -4.55 12.56
CA ALA A 46 -23.89 -3.70 13.48
C ALA A 46 -22.64 -4.44 13.99
N ALA A 47 -21.52 -3.73 14.06
CA ALA A 47 -20.35 -4.20 14.78
C ALA A 47 -20.65 -4.42 16.26
N PRO A 48 -19.91 -5.31 16.95
CA PRO A 48 -20.11 -5.53 18.38
C PRO A 48 -20.02 -4.21 19.19
N SER A 49 -20.93 -4.03 20.13
CA SER A 49 -20.94 -2.88 21.03
C SER A 49 -21.15 -3.35 22.47
N PRO A 50 -20.22 -3.12 23.41
CA PRO A 50 -18.94 -2.39 23.21
C PRO A 50 -18.01 -3.15 22.26
N ASP A 51 -17.11 -2.41 21.58
CA ASP A 51 -16.12 -3.03 20.67
C ASP A 51 -15.10 -3.84 21.48
N PRO A 52 -14.94 -5.16 21.24
CA PRO A 52 -14.07 -6.03 22.03
C PRO A 52 -12.57 -5.79 21.81
N ARG A 53 -12.20 -4.96 20.84
CA ARG A 53 -10.79 -4.54 20.61
C ARG A 53 -10.32 -3.53 21.63
N VAL A 54 -11.23 -2.81 22.27
CA VAL A 54 -10.88 -1.75 23.22
C VAL A 54 -10.33 -2.33 24.53
N GLY A 55 -9.09 -1.98 24.84
CA GLY A 55 -8.46 -2.36 26.10
C GLY A 55 -7.96 -3.79 26.17
N LEU A 56 -7.59 -4.38 25.05
CA LEU A 56 -6.97 -5.70 24.99
C LEU A 56 -5.69 -5.75 25.83
N LYS A 57 -5.44 -6.90 26.46
CA LYS A 57 -4.23 -7.17 27.26
C LYS A 57 -3.00 -7.02 26.38
N ALA A 58 -2.02 -6.23 26.81
CA ALA A 58 -0.73 -6.10 26.16
C ALA A 58 0.15 -7.35 26.37
N GLY A 59 1.02 -7.62 25.42
CA GLY A 59 2.02 -8.70 25.48
C GLY A 59 2.59 -9.05 24.11
N LEU A 60 3.89 -9.35 24.03
CA LEU A 60 4.48 -9.72 22.75
C LEU A 60 4.00 -11.10 22.28
N GLN A 61 3.94 -12.09 23.19
CA GLN A 61 3.56 -13.46 22.87
C GLN A 61 2.22 -13.88 23.49
N ASP A 62 1.72 -13.13 24.49
CA ASP A 62 0.54 -13.46 25.28
C ASP A 62 -0.49 -12.33 25.32
N ALA A 63 -0.48 -11.47 24.31
CA ALA A 63 -1.48 -10.43 24.14
C ALA A 63 -2.90 -10.99 24.12
N GLY A 64 -3.86 -10.24 24.65
CA GLY A 64 -5.26 -10.52 24.42
C GLY A 64 -5.61 -10.35 22.93
N SER A 65 -6.64 -11.03 22.46
CA SER A 65 -7.12 -10.89 21.08
C SER A 65 -8.62 -10.80 20.99
N ALA A 66 -9.11 -10.14 19.95
CA ALA A 66 -10.53 -10.04 19.61
C ALA A 66 -10.73 -10.33 18.13
N ASN A 67 -11.86 -10.92 17.78
CA ASN A 67 -12.23 -11.17 16.40
C ASN A 67 -13.75 -11.12 16.22
N TRP A 68 -14.17 -10.79 14.99
CA TRP A 68 -15.54 -10.76 14.59
C TRP A 68 -15.67 -11.15 13.12
N ASN A 69 -16.54 -12.11 12.81
CA ASN A 69 -16.78 -12.65 11.46
C ASN A 69 -15.54 -13.18 10.73
N MET A 70 -14.43 -13.36 11.45
CA MET A 70 -13.25 -14.07 10.99
C MET A 70 -12.62 -14.84 12.15
N ARG A 71 -11.84 -15.85 11.85
CA ARG A 71 -11.14 -16.64 12.86
C ARG A 71 -9.68 -16.80 12.52
N LEU A 72 -8.83 -16.82 13.51
CA LEU A 72 -7.43 -17.24 13.40
C LEU A 72 -7.39 -18.74 13.16
N VAL A 73 -6.77 -19.17 12.07
CA VAL A 73 -6.54 -20.58 11.72
C VAL A 73 -5.24 -21.07 12.32
N SER A 74 -4.17 -20.28 12.18
CA SER A 74 -2.87 -20.57 12.77
C SER A 74 -2.08 -19.29 13.02
N HIS A 75 -1.20 -19.38 14.01
CA HIS A 75 -0.15 -18.41 14.32
C HIS A 75 1.20 -19.14 14.32
N THR A 76 2.14 -18.66 13.51
CA THR A 76 3.47 -19.25 13.38
C THR A 76 4.51 -18.19 13.73
N PRO A 77 5.26 -18.37 14.85
CA PRO A 77 6.23 -17.37 15.28
C PRO A 77 7.43 -17.27 14.33
N ALA A 78 8.11 -16.12 14.38
CA ALA A 78 9.32 -15.88 13.59
C ALA A 78 10.39 -16.96 13.88
N PRO A 79 11.05 -17.52 12.85
CA PRO A 79 12.05 -18.56 13.01
C PRO A 79 13.39 -18.01 13.52
N GLN A 80 14.27 -18.90 13.95
CA GLN A 80 15.63 -18.53 14.37
C GLN A 80 16.34 -17.73 13.26
N GLY A 81 17.04 -16.67 13.62
CA GLY A 81 17.67 -15.71 12.70
C GLY A 81 16.78 -14.55 12.28
N PHE A 82 15.48 -14.62 12.58
CA PHE A 82 14.50 -13.56 12.28
C PHE A 82 13.75 -13.06 13.53
N VAL A 83 13.96 -13.72 14.68
CA VAL A 83 13.35 -13.32 15.96
C VAL A 83 13.79 -11.90 16.34
N GLY A 84 12.82 -11.03 16.67
CA GLY A 84 13.07 -9.64 17.05
C GLY A 84 13.45 -8.72 15.89
N ILE A 85 13.40 -9.21 14.66
CA ILE A 85 13.64 -8.45 13.44
C ILE A 85 12.30 -8.31 12.68
N THR A 86 12.02 -7.12 12.23
CA THR A 86 10.73 -6.77 11.62
C THR A 86 10.47 -7.56 10.34
N ASN A 87 9.35 -8.28 10.30
CA ASN A 87 8.78 -8.80 9.04
C ASN A 87 8.12 -7.67 8.26
N SER A 88 8.15 -7.80 6.94
CA SER A 88 7.56 -6.83 6.02
C SER A 88 6.50 -7.49 5.14
N ASP A 89 6.50 -7.21 3.86
CA ASP A 89 5.44 -7.58 2.93
C ASP A 89 5.47 -9.05 2.51
N LEU A 90 4.42 -9.47 1.80
CA LEU A 90 4.18 -10.84 1.38
C LEU A 90 4.05 -10.93 -0.14
N SER A 91 4.57 -12.03 -0.71
CA SER A 91 4.21 -12.51 -2.04
C SER A 91 3.91 -14.00 -2.01
N PHE A 92 3.23 -14.50 -3.05
CA PHE A 92 2.68 -15.84 -3.05
C PHE A 92 3.03 -16.58 -4.34
N SER A 93 3.35 -17.88 -4.22
CA SER A 93 3.61 -18.76 -5.36
C SER A 93 3.15 -20.19 -5.05
N GLY A 94 2.09 -20.66 -5.70
CA GLY A 94 1.47 -21.95 -5.43
C GLY A 94 1.01 -22.06 -3.98
N THR A 95 1.56 -22.99 -3.23
CA THR A 95 1.30 -23.15 -1.79
C THR A 95 2.34 -22.45 -0.91
N ASN A 96 3.17 -21.58 -1.48
CA ASN A 96 4.22 -20.91 -0.72
C ASN A 96 3.87 -19.43 -0.50
N VAL A 97 4.16 -18.98 0.72
CA VAL A 97 4.20 -17.55 1.09
C VAL A 97 5.66 -17.16 1.24
N ILE A 98 6.06 -16.10 0.56
CA ILE A 98 7.36 -15.48 0.73
C ILE A 98 7.14 -14.22 1.55
N GLN A 99 7.78 -14.16 2.71
CA GLN A 99 7.66 -13.07 3.67
C GLN A 99 8.97 -12.29 3.70
N GLY A 100 8.94 -11.03 3.36
CA GLY A 100 10.06 -10.12 3.52
C GLY A 100 10.39 -9.88 4.99
N ASN A 101 11.65 -9.54 5.25
CA ASN A 101 12.13 -9.25 6.60
C ASN A 101 13.35 -8.35 6.51
N TYR A 102 13.58 -7.50 7.51
CA TYR A 102 14.74 -6.58 7.53
C TYR A 102 16.10 -7.31 7.53
N ASN A 103 16.11 -8.63 7.80
CA ASN A 103 17.29 -9.48 7.72
C ASN A 103 17.35 -10.35 6.45
N GLY A 104 16.36 -10.23 5.55
CA GLY A 104 16.27 -11.01 4.31
C GLY A 104 14.85 -11.44 3.98
N PHE A 105 14.60 -12.72 3.73
CA PHE A 105 13.25 -13.23 3.48
C PHE A 105 13.09 -14.66 3.98
N GLN A 106 11.83 -15.06 4.16
CA GLN A 106 11.40 -16.37 4.64
C GLN A 106 10.43 -16.99 3.64
N VAL A 107 10.47 -18.30 3.44
CA VAL A 107 9.51 -19.03 2.61
C VAL A 107 8.75 -20.02 3.47
N TRP A 108 7.43 -19.93 3.47
CA TRP A 108 6.51 -20.75 4.22
C TRP A 108 5.67 -21.63 3.30
N ASP A 109 5.59 -22.92 3.56
CA ASP A 109 4.62 -23.82 2.95
C ASP A 109 3.30 -23.74 3.73
N ILE A 110 2.24 -23.27 3.08
CA ILE A 110 0.89 -23.13 3.61
C ILE A 110 -0.09 -24.15 3.01
N SER A 111 0.40 -25.24 2.42
CA SER A 111 -0.46 -26.32 1.91
C SER A 111 -1.40 -26.87 2.98
N ASN A 112 -0.96 -26.86 4.24
CA ASN A 112 -1.80 -27.04 5.41
C ASN A 112 -1.90 -25.71 6.19
N PRO A 113 -2.96 -24.93 6.02
CA PRO A 113 -3.08 -23.61 6.65
C PRO A 113 -3.18 -23.67 8.18
N THR A 114 -3.51 -24.83 8.78
CA THR A 114 -3.53 -24.99 10.24
C THR A 114 -2.15 -25.21 10.83
N GLN A 115 -1.15 -25.51 9.98
CA GLN A 115 0.21 -25.83 10.39
C GLN A 115 1.24 -25.43 9.33
N PRO A 116 1.41 -24.11 9.09
CA PRO A 116 2.40 -23.59 8.16
C PRO A 116 3.81 -24.09 8.54
N ARG A 117 4.61 -24.39 7.53
CA ARG A 117 5.95 -24.92 7.72
C ARG A 117 6.99 -24.02 7.05
N LEU A 118 7.99 -23.60 7.81
CA LEU A 118 9.15 -22.92 7.24
C LEU A 118 9.88 -23.85 6.27
N ARG A 119 10.06 -23.45 5.03
CA ARG A 119 10.91 -24.13 4.05
C ARG A 119 12.33 -23.64 4.15
N ILE A 120 12.52 -22.31 4.08
CA ILE A 120 13.83 -21.68 4.14
C ILE A 120 13.75 -20.27 4.73
N GLY A 121 14.81 -19.84 5.39
CA GLY A 121 15.09 -18.46 5.76
C GLY A 121 16.42 -18.03 5.17
N THR A 122 16.42 -17.02 4.30
CA THR A 122 17.60 -16.49 3.63
C THR A 122 18.05 -15.20 4.28
N ILE A 123 19.24 -15.21 4.89
CA ILE A 123 19.83 -14.00 5.47
C ILE A 123 20.49 -13.19 4.36
N CYS A 124 19.94 -12.00 4.09
CA CYS A 124 20.41 -11.08 3.06
C CYS A 124 19.89 -9.66 3.35
N PRO A 125 20.40 -8.97 4.36
CA PRO A 125 19.84 -7.70 4.86
C PRO A 125 19.76 -6.63 3.78
N ALA A 126 18.63 -5.88 3.75
CA ALA A 126 18.42 -4.88 2.70
C ALA A 126 17.50 -3.70 3.08
N SER A 127 17.10 -3.48 4.27
CA SER A 127 15.98 -2.73 4.83
C SER A 127 14.74 -3.61 4.91
N GLN A 128 13.56 -3.17 4.49
CA GLN A 128 12.34 -3.97 4.62
C GLN A 128 12.29 -5.20 3.72
N SER A 129 13.12 -5.26 2.66
CA SER A 129 13.18 -6.42 1.75
C SER A 129 11.81 -6.79 1.17
N ASP A 130 11.10 -5.79 0.63
CA ASP A 130 9.84 -6.03 -0.07
C ASP A 130 10.02 -7.08 -1.17
N VAL A 131 9.06 -7.99 -1.32
CA VAL A 131 9.19 -9.21 -2.13
C VAL A 131 8.11 -9.32 -3.19
N SER A 132 8.49 -9.77 -4.39
CA SER A 132 7.55 -10.12 -5.46
C SER A 132 8.04 -11.31 -6.25
N VAL A 133 7.11 -12.07 -6.84
CA VAL A 133 7.41 -13.25 -7.64
C VAL A 133 6.91 -13.09 -9.07
N TYR A 134 7.64 -13.66 -10.03
CA TYR A 134 7.18 -13.87 -11.39
C TYR A 134 7.74 -15.18 -11.94
N ARG A 135 6.89 -16.19 -12.14
CA ARG A 135 7.31 -17.54 -12.52
C ARG A 135 8.33 -18.09 -11.51
N ASN A 136 9.55 -18.37 -11.97
CA ASN A 136 10.67 -18.87 -11.16
C ASN A 136 11.62 -17.75 -10.67
N LEU A 137 11.22 -16.49 -10.77
CA LEU A 137 12.01 -15.36 -10.30
C LEU A 137 11.40 -14.76 -9.03
N LEU A 138 12.26 -14.47 -8.05
CA LEU A 138 11.94 -13.70 -6.87
C LEU A 138 12.71 -12.37 -6.93
N PHE A 139 12.00 -11.29 -6.75
CA PHE A 139 12.53 -9.93 -6.64
C PHE A 139 12.51 -9.49 -5.19
N VAL A 140 13.60 -8.86 -4.74
CA VAL A 140 13.74 -8.37 -3.37
C VAL A 140 14.27 -6.94 -3.38
N SER A 141 13.53 -6.03 -2.79
CA SER A 141 13.92 -4.62 -2.63
C SER A 141 15.13 -4.43 -1.75
N ALA A 142 16.00 -3.49 -2.10
CA ALA A 142 17.13 -3.08 -1.28
C ALA A 142 17.25 -1.54 -1.27
N GLU A 143 17.18 -0.93 -0.09
CA GLU A 143 17.18 0.51 0.07
C GLU A 143 18.21 1.02 1.07
N SER A 144 18.56 0.20 2.07
CA SER A 144 19.44 0.60 3.16
C SER A 144 20.85 0.94 2.68
N ASN A 145 21.46 1.96 3.30
CA ASN A 145 22.88 2.25 3.12
C ASN A 145 23.80 1.14 3.66
N THR A 146 23.25 0.21 4.42
CA THR A 146 23.97 -0.92 5.03
C THR A 146 23.91 -2.19 4.19
N ALA A 147 23.04 -2.24 3.16
CA ALA A 147 22.87 -3.41 2.32
C ALA A 147 24.10 -3.66 1.41
N ARG A 148 24.49 -4.93 1.28
CA ARG A 148 25.63 -5.39 0.50
C ARG A 148 25.22 -6.22 -0.71
N LEU A 149 26.03 -6.15 -1.76
CA LEU A 149 25.85 -6.98 -2.97
C LEU A 149 25.95 -8.47 -2.69
N ASP A 150 26.82 -8.86 -1.75
CA ASP A 150 27.13 -10.25 -1.40
C ASP A 150 26.25 -10.80 -0.27
N CYS A 151 25.17 -10.12 0.09
CA CYS A 151 24.30 -10.44 1.25
C CYS A 151 25.03 -10.44 2.60
N GLY A 152 26.22 -9.87 2.68
CA GLY A 152 27.00 -9.78 3.93
C GLY A 152 26.28 -8.92 4.98
N THR A 153 26.45 -9.28 6.25
CA THR A 153 25.81 -8.58 7.39
C THR A 153 26.60 -7.38 7.91
N GLN A 154 27.85 -7.22 7.47
CA GLN A 154 28.68 -6.07 7.86
C GLN A 154 28.46 -4.91 6.89
N ALA A 155 27.88 -3.82 7.38
CA ALA A 155 27.58 -2.64 6.59
C ALA A 155 28.83 -2.02 5.94
N PRO A 156 28.75 -1.56 4.67
CA PRO A 156 29.77 -0.71 4.09
C PRO A 156 29.89 0.60 4.87
N THR A 157 31.10 0.94 5.33
CA THR A 157 31.35 2.15 6.15
C THR A 157 31.66 3.38 5.30
N ALA A 158 32.14 3.21 4.07
CA ALA A 158 32.48 4.31 3.17
C ALA A 158 31.21 5.04 2.67
N VAL A 159 31.32 6.36 2.49
CA VAL A 159 30.24 7.19 1.90
C VAL A 159 29.93 6.71 0.48
N VAL A 160 30.96 6.45 -0.31
CA VAL A 160 30.89 5.84 -1.65
C VAL A 160 31.41 4.42 -1.53
N SER A 161 30.60 3.43 -1.89
CA SER A 161 30.97 2.01 -1.82
C SER A 161 30.41 1.24 -3.00
N LYS A 162 31.28 0.54 -3.71
CA LYS A 162 30.89 -0.39 -4.79
C LYS A 162 30.30 -1.71 -4.26
N ASP A 163 30.51 -2.02 -2.97
CA ASP A 163 29.92 -3.21 -2.34
C ASP A 163 28.45 -3.00 -1.92
N ARG A 164 27.98 -1.75 -1.97
CA ARG A 164 26.62 -1.40 -1.57
C ARG A 164 25.63 -1.74 -2.66
N ILE A 165 24.50 -2.35 -2.28
CA ILE A 165 23.32 -2.41 -3.14
C ILE A 165 22.26 -1.43 -2.65
N ARG A 166 21.67 -0.71 -3.60
CA ARG A 166 20.43 0.03 -3.44
C ARG A 166 19.68 -0.09 -4.76
N GLY A 167 18.60 -0.88 -4.77
CA GLY A 167 17.85 -1.24 -5.96
C GLY A 167 17.15 -2.58 -5.82
N LEU A 168 17.22 -3.42 -6.83
CA LEU A 168 16.50 -4.68 -6.89
C LEU A 168 17.49 -5.86 -6.92
N ARG A 169 17.25 -6.87 -6.10
CA ARG A 169 17.90 -8.19 -6.19
C ARG A 169 16.99 -9.16 -6.93
N ILE A 170 17.58 -10.05 -7.70
CA ILE A 170 16.89 -11.07 -8.49
C ILE A 170 17.42 -12.44 -8.10
N PHE A 171 16.52 -13.33 -7.67
CA PHE A 171 16.83 -14.71 -7.33
C PHE A 171 16.08 -15.65 -8.27
N ASP A 172 16.72 -16.77 -8.64
CA ASP A 172 16.06 -17.93 -9.22
C ASP A 172 15.53 -18.82 -8.10
N ILE A 173 14.22 -19.05 -8.11
CA ILE A 173 13.50 -19.90 -7.16
C ILE A 173 12.92 -21.14 -7.86
N THR A 174 13.52 -21.60 -8.97
CA THR A 174 13.15 -22.88 -9.59
C THR A 174 13.23 -24.02 -8.57
N ASP A 175 14.26 -24.01 -7.73
CA ASP A 175 14.29 -24.75 -6.47
C ASP A 175 14.09 -23.75 -5.31
N ILE A 176 12.86 -23.68 -4.81
CA ILE A 176 12.50 -22.71 -3.79
C ILE A 176 13.17 -22.97 -2.42
N ASP A 177 13.68 -24.19 -2.20
CA ASP A 177 14.43 -24.53 -1.00
C ASP A 177 15.90 -24.09 -1.09
N HIS A 178 16.38 -23.77 -2.29
CA HIS A 178 17.75 -23.30 -2.56
C HIS A 178 17.76 -22.11 -3.54
N PRO A 179 17.21 -20.94 -3.15
CA PRO A 179 17.19 -19.75 -3.99
C PRO A 179 18.60 -19.34 -4.44
N LYS A 180 18.78 -19.11 -5.74
CA LYS A 180 20.07 -18.69 -6.30
C LYS A 180 20.05 -17.20 -6.58
N TYR A 181 20.96 -16.43 -6.00
CA TYR A 181 21.14 -15.03 -6.32
C TYR A 181 21.70 -14.89 -7.74
N LEU A 182 20.90 -14.39 -8.70
CA LEU A 182 21.27 -14.27 -10.11
C LEU A 182 21.91 -12.93 -10.45
N ALA A 183 21.25 -11.85 -10.01
CA ALA A 183 21.61 -10.51 -10.45
C ALA A 183 21.07 -9.45 -9.49
N ASN A 184 21.55 -8.22 -9.71
CA ASN A 184 20.99 -7.03 -9.07
C ASN A 184 20.96 -5.86 -10.06
N VAL A 185 20.01 -4.96 -9.87
CA VAL A 185 19.93 -3.71 -10.62
C VAL A 185 20.00 -2.55 -9.64
N GLN A 186 21.03 -1.74 -9.79
CA GLN A 186 21.26 -0.56 -8.94
C GLN A 186 20.33 0.58 -9.38
N THR A 187 19.73 1.28 -8.43
CA THR A 187 18.89 2.46 -8.65
C THR A 187 19.40 3.67 -7.88
N CYS A 188 18.96 4.86 -8.24
CA CYS A 188 19.51 6.08 -7.64
C CYS A 188 19.05 6.32 -6.19
N ARG A 189 17.87 5.80 -5.84
CA ARG A 189 17.25 6.00 -4.53
C ARG A 189 16.93 4.71 -3.79
N GLY A 190 17.50 3.60 -4.26
CA GLY A 190 17.15 2.27 -3.76
C GLY A 190 15.78 1.81 -4.25
N SER A 191 15.30 0.72 -3.67
CA SER A 191 13.95 0.22 -3.84
C SER A 191 13.35 0.07 -2.44
N HIS A 192 12.40 0.93 -2.11
CA HIS A 192 11.60 0.81 -0.89
C HIS A 192 10.57 -0.30 -1.09
N THR A 193 9.73 -0.10 -2.08
CA THR A 193 8.87 -1.11 -2.67
C THR A 193 9.17 -1.23 -4.17
N HIS A 194 8.66 -2.27 -4.80
CA HIS A 194 8.73 -2.44 -6.24
C HIS A 194 7.49 -3.15 -6.76
N THR A 195 7.16 -2.90 -8.01
CA THR A 195 5.97 -3.46 -8.61
C THR A 195 6.30 -4.22 -9.87
N VAL A 196 6.00 -5.51 -9.91
CA VAL A 196 6.11 -6.34 -11.12
C VAL A 196 5.01 -5.92 -12.09
N VAL A 197 5.38 -5.71 -13.35
CA VAL A 197 4.44 -5.29 -14.40
C VAL A 197 4.59 -6.21 -15.61
N GLN A 198 3.50 -6.89 -15.94
CA GLN A 198 3.42 -7.72 -17.11
C GLN A 198 2.92 -6.91 -18.31
N ASP A 199 3.69 -6.80 -19.37
CA ASP A 199 3.20 -6.25 -20.64
C ASP A 199 2.60 -7.40 -21.49
N PRO A 200 1.29 -7.39 -21.76
CA PRO A 200 0.66 -8.45 -22.56
C PRO A 200 1.20 -8.54 -23.99
N ARG A 201 1.87 -7.50 -24.48
CA ARG A 201 2.48 -7.44 -25.82
C ARG A 201 3.92 -7.94 -25.83
N ASP A 202 4.60 -7.99 -24.68
CA ASP A 202 5.98 -8.43 -24.54
C ASP A 202 6.08 -9.70 -23.68
N LYS A 203 6.14 -10.86 -24.35
CA LYS A 203 6.21 -12.16 -23.69
C LYS A 203 7.63 -12.58 -23.30
N ASN A 204 8.63 -11.83 -23.75
CA ASN A 204 10.04 -12.13 -23.54
C ASN A 204 10.62 -11.43 -22.31
N ASN A 205 9.96 -10.40 -21.83
CA ASN A 205 10.40 -9.62 -20.69
C ASN A 205 9.30 -9.50 -19.62
N VAL A 206 9.72 -9.24 -18.40
CA VAL A 206 8.88 -8.67 -17.34
C VAL A 206 9.51 -7.35 -16.92
N TYR A 207 8.69 -6.41 -16.49
CA TYR A 207 9.12 -5.10 -16.06
C TYR A 207 8.94 -4.94 -14.56
N VAL A 208 9.76 -4.09 -13.94
CA VAL A 208 9.61 -3.72 -12.52
C VAL A 208 9.70 -2.21 -12.40
N TYR A 209 8.66 -1.62 -11.80
CA TYR A 209 8.65 -0.22 -11.41
C TYR A 209 9.26 -0.09 -10.02
N ILE A 210 10.21 0.81 -9.87
CA ILE A 210 10.91 1.04 -8.61
C ILE A 210 10.42 2.30 -7.94
N SER A 211 9.97 2.15 -6.71
CA SER A 211 9.69 3.24 -5.76
C SER A 211 10.84 3.32 -4.76
N GLY A 212 11.72 4.31 -4.92
CA GLY A 212 12.85 4.53 -4.03
C GLY A 212 12.62 5.73 -3.13
N THR A 213 12.71 5.55 -1.82
CA THR A 213 12.47 6.60 -0.82
C THR A 213 13.73 7.12 -0.16
N SER A 214 14.85 6.45 -0.36
CA SER A 214 16.14 6.82 0.22
C SER A 214 16.73 8.10 -0.40
N GLY A 215 17.74 8.70 0.23
CA GLY A 215 18.48 9.82 -0.36
C GLY A 215 19.14 9.42 -1.68
N ILE A 216 19.30 10.37 -2.60
CA ILE A 216 19.96 10.13 -3.89
C ILE A 216 21.41 9.71 -3.65
N ARG A 217 21.88 8.69 -4.36
CA ARG A 217 23.27 8.22 -4.34
C ARG A 217 24.21 9.27 -4.96
N PRO A 218 25.44 9.39 -4.46
CA PRO A 218 26.47 10.20 -5.14
C PRO A 218 26.73 9.66 -6.56
N SER A 219 27.03 10.56 -7.49
CA SER A 219 27.38 10.19 -8.87
C SER A 219 28.64 9.32 -8.96
N GLU A 220 29.52 9.42 -7.96
CA GLU A 220 30.73 8.60 -7.83
C GLU A 220 30.40 7.13 -7.51
N GLU A 221 29.24 6.88 -6.88
CA GLU A 221 28.75 5.53 -6.61
C GLU A 221 27.93 4.99 -7.78
N LEU A 222 27.11 5.85 -8.41
CA LEU A 222 26.31 5.49 -9.59
C LEU A 222 26.16 6.71 -10.51
N ALA A 223 26.89 6.74 -11.61
CA ALA A 223 27.10 7.92 -12.48
C ALA A 223 25.82 8.57 -13.02
N ARG A 224 24.71 7.81 -13.18
CA ARG A 224 23.43 8.36 -13.66
C ARG A 224 22.61 9.09 -12.59
N CYS A 225 23.09 9.15 -11.34
CA CYS A 225 22.36 9.76 -10.24
C CYS A 225 22.73 11.22 -10.10
N ASN A 226 21.71 12.07 -10.01
CA ASN A 226 21.84 13.52 -9.96
C ASN A 226 20.92 14.06 -8.87
N ASP A 227 21.49 14.71 -7.86
CA ASP A 227 20.75 15.28 -6.72
C ASP A 227 20.51 16.80 -6.84
N ASN A 228 20.91 17.41 -7.96
CA ASN A 228 20.64 18.82 -8.21
C ASN A 228 19.14 19.05 -8.46
N PRO A 229 18.42 19.70 -7.55
CA PRO A 229 16.96 19.87 -7.65
C PRO A 229 16.53 20.80 -8.81
N TRP A 230 17.47 21.52 -9.40
CA TRP A 230 17.24 22.44 -10.52
C TRP A 230 17.54 21.83 -11.88
N ASP A 231 18.07 20.62 -11.91
CA ASP A 231 18.30 19.88 -13.14
C ASP A 231 17.02 19.10 -13.51
N PRO A 232 16.50 19.24 -14.74
CA PRO A 232 15.34 18.47 -15.19
C PRO A 232 15.58 16.95 -15.17
N ASN A 233 16.85 16.51 -15.20
CA ASN A 233 17.23 15.11 -15.10
C ASN A 233 17.62 14.69 -13.66
N ASN A 234 17.20 15.44 -12.63
CA ASN A 234 17.46 15.03 -11.25
C ASN A 234 16.80 13.68 -10.94
N SER A 235 17.32 12.98 -9.93
CA SER A 235 16.85 11.64 -9.57
C SER A 235 15.66 11.63 -8.62
N ASN A 236 15.04 12.78 -8.34
CA ASN A 236 13.74 12.88 -7.71
C ASN A 236 12.64 12.79 -8.76
N PHE A 237 11.41 12.51 -8.36
CA PHE A 237 10.20 12.61 -9.19
C PHE A 237 10.12 11.65 -10.37
N ARG A 238 10.89 10.59 -10.37
CA ARG A 238 10.86 9.61 -11.45
C ARG A 238 10.64 8.19 -10.92
N ILE A 239 10.04 7.37 -11.76
CA ILE A 239 10.02 5.92 -11.61
C ILE A 239 11.25 5.39 -12.36
N GLU A 240 12.04 4.50 -11.77
CA GLU A 240 13.04 3.74 -12.53
C GLU A 240 12.42 2.43 -12.99
N VAL A 241 12.30 2.26 -14.31
CA VAL A 241 11.70 1.07 -14.93
C VAL A 241 12.80 0.09 -15.29
N ILE A 242 12.77 -1.07 -14.67
CA ILE A 242 13.70 -2.17 -14.95
C ILE A 242 13.04 -3.15 -15.92
N ARG A 243 13.73 -3.49 -16.99
CA ARG A 243 13.38 -4.60 -17.89
C ARG A 243 14.18 -5.83 -17.48
N ILE A 244 13.52 -6.97 -17.37
CA ILE A 244 14.13 -8.25 -17.03
C ILE A 244 13.84 -9.22 -18.18
N PRO A 245 14.83 -9.55 -19.03
CA PRO A 245 14.69 -10.59 -20.07
C PRO A 245 14.49 -11.95 -19.43
N LEU A 246 13.40 -12.64 -19.74
CA LEU A 246 13.03 -13.90 -19.08
C LEU A 246 13.98 -15.06 -19.41
N ALA A 247 14.63 -15.02 -20.60
CA ALA A 247 15.65 -16.01 -20.98
C ALA A 247 17.02 -15.75 -20.32
N HIS A 248 17.28 -14.51 -19.91
CA HIS A 248 18.55 -14.03 -19.37
C HIS A 248 18.31 -12.98 -18.27
N PRO A 249 17.75 -13.38 -17.11
CA PRO A 249 17.44 -12.44 -16.03
C PRO A 249 18.66 -11.69 -15.49
N GLU A 250 19.87 -12.23 -15.68
CA GLU A 250 21.15 -11.59 -15.34
C GLU A 250 21.43 -10.34 -16.17
N GLN A 251 20.72 -10.13 -17.29
CA GLN A 251 20.82 -8.95 -18.14
C GLN A 251 19.78 -7.88 -17.79
N ALA A 252 19.18 -7.95 -16.61
CA ALA A 252 18.23 -6.95 -16.14
C ALA A 252 18.88 -5.57 -16.06
N GLU A 253 18.17 -4.56 -16.57
CA GLU A 253 18.67 -3.19 -16.64
C GLU A 253 17.55 -2.14 -16.50
N VAL A 254 17.91 -0.92 -16.07
CA VAL A 254 17.00 0.22 -16.14
C VAL A 254 16.90 0.70 -17.57
N VAL A 255 15.71 0.59 -18.16
CA VAL A 255 15.46 0.96 -19.58
C VAL A 255 14.86 2.35 -19.74
N SER A 256 14.20 2.86 -18.71
CA SER A 256 13.63 4.20 -18.70
C SER A 256 13.56 4.77 -17.29
N SER A 257 13.38 6.07 -17.20
CA SER A 257 13.19 6.77 -15.92
C SER A 257 12.20 7.94 -16.12
N PRO A 258 10.91 7.65 -16.42
CA PRO A 258 9.92 8.68 -16.68
C PRO A 258 9.71 9.58 -15.46
N THR A 259 9.75 10.89 -15.69
CA THR A 259 9.52 11.93 -14.68
C THR A 259 8.02 12.21 -14.59
N ILE A 260 7.30 11.38 -13.84
CA ILE A 260 5.83 11.45 -13.72
C ILE A 260 5.30 12.72 -13.05
N PHE A 261 6.17 13.53 -12.46
CA PHE A 261 5.86 14.81 -11.81
C PHE A 261 6.30 16.04 -12.63
N ALA A 262 7.00 15.86 -13.74
CA ALA A 262 7.61 16.94 -14.48
C ALA A 262 6.64 17.66 -15.40
N ASP A 263 5.71 18.37 -14.84
CA ASP A 263 5.07 19.53 -15.50
C ASP A 263 4.64 20.54 -14.45
N PRO A 264 5.56 21.41 -14.00
CA PRO A 264 5.25 22.47 -13.06
C PRO A 264 4.36 23.59 -13.68
N THR A 265 4.09 23.53 -14.98
CA THR A 265 3.22 24.54 -15.65
C THR A 265 1.75 24.16 -15.59
N ASN A 266 1.42 22.93 -15.20
CA ASN A 266 0.03 22.56 -14.98
C ASN A 266 -0.43 23.18 -13.65
N ALA A 267 -1.30 24.20 -13.71
CA ALA A 267 -1.82 24.92 -12.55
C ALA A 267 -2.44 23.96 -11.51
N ASP A 268 -3.08 22.88 -11.98
CA ASP A 268 -3.65 21.85 -11.12
C ASP A 268 -2.59 21.14 -10.25
N VAL A 269 -1.35 21.02 -10.75
CA VAL A 269 -0.23 20.39 -10.00
C VAL A 269 0.46 21.40 -9.09
N ALA A 270 0.54 22.67 -9.48
CA ALA A 270 1.17 23.71 -8.66
C ALA A 270 0.41 23.94 -7.35
N GLU A 271 -0.92 23.86 -7.39
CA GLU A 271 -1.79 23.97 -6.20
C GLU A 271 -1.70 22.70 -5.32
N LEU A 272 -1.49 21.52 -5.94
CA LEU A 272 -1.34 20.23 -5.27
C LEU A 272 0.06 20.01 -4.66
N LEU A 273 1.07 20.80 -5.03
CA LEU A 273 2.45 20.68 -4.53
C LEU A 273 2.62 21.13 -3.05
N TYR A 274 1.53 21.57 -2.42
CA TYR A 274 1.50 21.93 -0.99
C TYR A 274 0.52 21.04 -0.26
N PRO A 275 0.84 19.77 0.00
CA PRO A 275 0.02 19.03 0.95
C PRO A 275 0.06 19.81 2.26
N ALA A 276 -1.09 20.17 2.78
CA ALA A 276 -1.17 20.71 4.11
C ALA A 276 -0.56 19.64 5.04
N ALA A 277 0.63 19.93 5.56
CA ALA A 277 1.15 19.10 6.63
C ALA A 277 0.13 19.16 7.76
N HIS A 278 -0.42 18.04 8.17
CA HIS A 278 -1.21 17.99 9.38
C HIS A 278 -0.44 18.69 10.49
N GLY A 279 -1.08 19.59 11.20
CA GLY A 279 -0.66 19.94 12.54
C GLY A 279 -0.69 18.69 13.44
N ALA A 280 -0.15 18.80 14.62
CA ALA A 280 -0.37 17.75 15.62
C ALA A 280 -1.87 17.54 15.84
N SER A 281 -2.31 16.29 16.07
CA SER A 281 -3.71 16.02 16.41
C SER A 281 -4.11 16.85 17.65
N PRO A 282 -5.41 17.09 17.88
CA PRO A 282 -5.85 17.79 19.09
C PRO A 282 -5.28 17.19 20.39
N ILE A 283 -5.18 15.86 20.46
CA ILE A 283 -4.56 15.16 21.59
C ILE A 283 -3.05 15.44 21.64
N ASP A 284 -2.35 15.37 20.49
CA ASP A 284 -0.92 15.62 20.45
C ASP A 284 -0.59 17.09 20.70
N THR A 285 -1.46 18.03 20.31
CA THR A 285 -1.31 19.46 20.65
C THR A 285 -1.34 19.67 22.17
N ALA A 286 -2.23 18.97 22.87
CA ALA A 286 -2.26 19.00 24.34
C ALA A 286 -0.99 18.37 24.93
N ASN A 287 -0.57 17.22 24.40
CA ASN A 287 0.66 16.53 24.79
C ASN A 287 1.91 17.36 24.50
N ILE A 288 1.96 18.09 23.38
CA ILE A 288 3.06 19.02 23.05
C ILE A 288 3.16 20.13 24.08
N ARG A 289 2.04 20.70 24.53
CA ARG A 289 2.03 21.73 25.59
C ARG A 289 2.54 21.17 26.92
N LEU A 290 2.05 20.02 27.34
CA LEU A 290 2.51 19.31 28.53
C LEU A 290 4.01 18.95 28.41
N ARG A 291 4.44 18.52 27.22
CA ARG A 291 5.83 18.23 26.92
C ARG A 291 6.72 19.48 27.01
N ALA A 292 6.27 20.62 26.47
CA ALA A 292 7.00 21.88 26.58
C ALA A 292 7.16 22.34 28.05
N GLN A 293 6.12 22.16 28.87
CA GLN A 293 6.17 22.42 30.32
C GLN A 293 7.15 21.46 31.02
N PHE A 294 7.09 20.17 30.66
CA PHE A 294 8.04 19.18 31.18
C PHE A 294 9.48 19.50 30.77
N ASP A 295 9.73 19.84 29.50
CA ASP A 295 11.08 20.16 28.99
C ASP A 295 11.63 21.44 29.67
N SER A 296 10.79 22.41 29.94
CA SER A 296 11.16 23.61 30.71
C SER A 296 11.53 23.26 32.15
N ALA A 297 10.71 22.46 32.83
CA ALA A 297 10.98 22.02 34.22
C ALA A 297 12.23 21.14 34.28
N ARG A 298 12.45 20.29 33.28
CA ARG A 298 13.65 19.46 33.14
C ARG A 298 14.90 20.28 32.89
N ALA A 299 14.82 21.33 32.08
CA ALA A 299 15.95 22.23 31.85
C ALA A 299 16.38 22.92 33.18
N GLY A 300 15.41 23.28 34.01
CA GLY A 300 15.68 23.76 35.36
C GLY A 300 16.41 22.72 36.23
N LEU A 301 16.00 21.47 36.16
CA LEU A 301 16.63 20.36 36.87
C LEU A 301 18.08 20.10 36.38
N ALA A 302 18.32 20.14 35.08
CA ALA A 302 19.62 19.94 34.47
C ALA A 302 20.60 21.08 34.77
N ALA A 303 20.11 22.30 34.91
CA ALA A 303 20.92 23.48 35.31
C ALA A 303 21.45 23.42 36.75
N VAL A 304 20.79 22.66 37.62
CA VAL A 304 21.21 22.48 39.04
C VAL A 304 22.12 21.26 39.21
N THR A 305 22.15 20.33 38.24
CA THR A 305 22.88 19.05 38.38
C THR A 305 24.06 19.02 37.42
N VAL A 306 25.18 19.65 37.81
CA VAL A 306 26.49 19.42 37.14
C VAL A 306 27.03 18.10 37.67
N THR A 307 26.95 17.03 36.86
CA THR A 307 27.29 15.68 37.33
C THR A 307 28.49 15.10 36.61
N SER A 308 29.34 14.40 37.33
CA SER A 308 30.55 13.77 36.84
C SER A 308 30.58 12.24 37.01
N THR A 309 29.55 11.63 37.65
CA THR A 309 29.55 10.18 37.95
C THR A 309 28.38 9.43 37.37
N ALA A 310 28.52 8.11 37.17
CA ALA A 310 27.41 7.23 36.72
C ALA A 310 26.25 7.18 37.74
N ALA A 311 26.54 7.31 39.03
CA ALA A 311 25.52 7.34 40.10
C ALA A 311 24.69 8.63 40.04
N ASP A 312 25.28 9.75 39.70
CA ASP A 312 24.58 11.01 39.54
C ASP A 312 23.70 11.01 38.29
N SER A 313 24.17 10.40 37.21
CA SER A 313 23.36 10.18 36.01
C SER A 313 22.15 9.29 36.28
N ALA A 314 22.28 8.23 37.06
CA ALA A 314 21.17 7.35 37.44
C ALA A 314 20.15 8.09 38.32
N ARG A 315 20.60 8.90 39.29
CA ARG A 315 19.72 9.71 40.15
C ARG A 315 18.95 10.76 39.35
N CYS A 316 19.62 11.45 38.42
CA CYS A 316 18.98 12.41 37.53
C CYS A 316 17.96 11.75 36.61
N ASN A 317 18.25 10.59 36.03
CA ASN A 317 17.30 9.83 35.22
C ASN A 317 16.03 9.46 36.02
N THR A 318 16.18 9.03 37.27
CA THR A 318 15.04 8.73 38.16
C THR A 318 14.20 9.97 38.43
N GLN A 319 14.81 11.14 38.60
CA GLN A 319 14.11 12.42 38.78
C GLN A 319 13.37 12.86 37.51
N VAL A 320 14.02 12.70 36.33
CA VAL A 320 13.41 12.97 35.02
C VAL A 320 12.20 12.04 34.78
N ASP A 321 12.30 10.76 35.09
CA ASP A 321 11.18 9.80 34.99
C ASP A 321 10.05 10.15 35.96
N SER A 322 10.35 10.58 37.17
CA SER A 322 9.35 11.05 38.12
C SER A 322 8.65 12.32 37.64
N LEU A 323 9.43 13.24 37.10
CA LEU A 323 8.90 14.48 36.51
C LEU A 323 8.02 14.20 35.29
N ALA A 324 8.46 13.29 34.41
CA ALA A 324 7.66 12.87 33.26
C ALA A 324 6.30 12.30 33.67
N ARG A 325 6.30 11.43 34.68
CA ARG A 325 5.04 10.90 35.27
C ARG A 325 4.13 12.00 35.83
N SER A 326 4.69 12.99 36.51
CA SER A 326 3.89 14.09 37.08
C SER A 326 3.25 14.99 36.02
N TYR A 327 3.84 15.07 34.83
CA TYR A 327 3.26 15.82 33.70
C TYR A 327 2.49 14.93 32.73
N GLY A 328 2.34 13.61 33.01
CA GLY A 328 1.71 12.67 32.08
C GLY A 328 2.47 12.51 30.75
N VAL A 329 3.78 12.83 30.72
CA VAL A 329 4.61 12.72 29.53
C VAL A 329 5.25 11.34 29.45
N ASN A 330 4.95 10.59 28.38
CA ASN A 330 5.60 9.33 28.09
C ASN A 330 6.95 9.58 27.36
N LEU A 331 8.06 9.30 28.05
CA LEU A 331 9.41 9.49 27.49
C LEU A 331 9.77 8.48 26.40
N ALA A 332 9.02 7.39 26.29
CA ALA A 332 9.23 6.36 25.28
C ALA A 332 8.63 6.68 23.89
N LEU A 333 7.80 7.72 23.78
CA LEU A 333 7.16 8.15 22.53
C LEU A 333 8.10 8.96 21.60
N GLY A 334 9.38 8.66 21.60
CA GLY A 334 10.36 9.16 20.62
C GLY A 334 10.36 8.32 19.35
N GLY A 335 9.19 8.16 18.67
CA GLY A 335 9.06 7.47 17.41
C GLY A 335 9.85 8.15 16.29
N ARG A 336 10.32 7.37 15.34
CA ARG A 336 10.99 7.79 14.11
C ARG A 336 9.98 8.50 13.17
N GLY A 337 9.57 9.69 13.52
CA GLY A 337 8.74 10.52 12.66
C GLY A 337 9.27 11.93 12.63
N ASN A 338 9.17 12.59 11.47
CA ASN A 338 9.52 14.00 11.26
C ASN A 338 8.58 14.98 12.00
N ALA A 339 8.16 14.64 13.22
CA ALA A 339 7.52 15.61 14.09
C ALA A 339 8.56 16.66 14.50
N PRO A 340 8.23 17.97 14.45
CA PRO A 340 9.11 18.99 15.04
C PRO A 340 9.15 18.74 16.55
N GLY A 341 10.17 18.04 17.03
CA GLY A 341 10.32 17.64 18.42
C GLY A 341 10.94 16.26 18.64
N GLY A 342 11.37 15.55 17.58
CA GLY A 342 12.20 14.34 17.67
C GLY A 342 13.54 14.60 18.36
N LEU A 343 13.48 14.96 19.63
CA LEU A 343 14.62 15.06 20.53
C LEU A 343 14.31 14.26 21.78
N LEU A 344 15.23 13.32 22.02
CA LEU A 344 15.66 12.89 23.33
C LEU A 344 15.30 11.44 23.72
N ALA A 345 16.09 10.53 23.18
CA ALA A 345 16.73 9.54 24.03
C ALA A 345 18.00 10.22 24.60
N GLY A 346 17.89 11.05 25.63
CA GLY A 346 19.02 11.72 26.27
C GLY A 346 18.86 11.64 27.77
N GLY A 347 19.51 10.65 28.39
CA GLY A 347 19.70 10.63 29.83
C GLY A 347 20.53 11.84 30.31
N CYS A 348 20.57 12.07 31.61
CA CYS A 348 21.39 13.09 32.26
C CYS A 348 22.88 12.76 32.10
N GLY A 349 23.62 13.54 31.32
CA GLY A 349 25.08 13.42 31.16
C GLY A 349 25.60 14.32 30.04
N ALA A 350 26.85 14.78 30.12
CA ALA A 350 27.45 15.70 29.16
C ALA A 350 27.50 15.23 27.70
N ALA A 351 27.22 13.94 27.45
CA ALA A 351 27.13 13.36 26.11
C ALA A 351 25.75 13.51 25.45
N ALA A 352 24.73 14.01 26.17
CA ALA A 352 23.36 14.11 25.67
C ALA A 352 23.07 15.34 24.81
N VAL A 353 23.97 16.32 24.78
CA VAL A 353 23.76 17.62 24.11
C VAL A 353 24.06 17.57 22.61
N SER A 354 24.73 16.52 22.09
CA SER A 354 25.19 16.48 20.70
C SER A 354 24.56 15.39 19.81
N ARG A 355 23.51 14.67 20.26
CA ARG A 355 22.82 13.63 19.47
C ARG A 355 21.48 14.09 18.91
N GLY A 356 21.46 15.24 18.31
CA GLY A 356 20.46 15.60 17.33
C GLY A 356 21.03 15.35 15.94
N ARG A 357 20.62 14.31 15.29
CA ARG A 357 20.89 13.77 13.97
C ARG A 357 21.71 12.48 13.98
N PHE A 358 21.03 11.37 13.68
CA PHE A 358 21.58 10.09 13.22
C PHE A 358 22.92 9.68 13.83
N GLY A 359 22.95 8.59 14.57
CA GLY A 359 24.12 8.08 15.26
C GLY A 359 25.39 8.12 14.42
N ARG A 360 26.24 9.10 14.65
CA ARG A 360 27.61 9.11 14.18
C ARG A 360 28.51 8.79 15.36
N GLY A 361 29.27 7.71 15.22
CA GLY A 361 30.42 7.42 16.09
C GLY A 361 31.51 8.51 15.99
N PRO A 362 32.56 8.44 16.81
CA PRO A 362 33.64 9.43 16.79
C PRO A 362 34.43 9.33 15.48
N ALA A 363 34.41 10.34 14.70
CA ALA A 363 34.83 10.60 13.34
C ALA A 363 33.67 10.43 12.33
N GLY A 364 32.96 11.53 12.05
CA GLY A 364 32.00 11.60 10.96
C GLY A 364 32.67 11.29 9.61
N PRO A 365 31.93 10.70 8.63
CA PRO A 365 32.45 10.50 7.30
C PRO A 365 32.94 11.85 6.72
N PRO A 366 33.85 11.81 5.77
CA PRO A 366 34.32 13.03 5.09
C PRO A 366 33.15 13.78 4.49
N VAL A 367 33.18 15.12 4.59
CA VAL A 367 32.13 16.01 4.08
C VAL A 367 32.01 15.79 2.58
N THR A 368 30.80 15.41 2.10
CA THR A 368 30.54 15.24 0.67
C THR A 368 30.51 16.60 -0.04
N HIS A 369 30.61 16.60 -1.38
CA HIS A 369 30.44 17.82 -2.18
C HIS A 369 29.06 18.46 -1.92
N ALA A 370 28.01 17.63 -1.77
CA ALA A 370 26.66 18.08 -1.43
C ALA A 370 26.58 18.69 -0.02
N ASP A 371 27.29 18.14 0.96
CA ASP A 371 27.37 18.74 2.31
C ASP A 371 28.12 20.07 2.30
N SER A 372 29.20 20.16 1.53
CA SER A 372 29.93 21.41 1.35
C SER A 372 29.08 22.49 0.69
N ALA A 373 28.32 22.12 -0.35
CA ALA A 373 27.39 23.02 -1.02
C ALA A 373 26.31 23.55 -0.07
N ARG A 374 25.74 22.67 0.75
CA ARG A 374 24.72 23.02 1.77
C ARG A 374 25.29 23.94 2.87
N LEU A 375 26.52 23.68 3.33
CA LEU A 375 27.19 24.52 4.31
C LEU A 375 27.45 25.91 3.75
N ASN A 376 27.99 26.02 2.54
CA ASN A 376 28.24 27.28 1.86
C ASN A 376 26.98 28.08 1.59
N PHE A 377 25.93 27.39 1.14
CA PHE A 377 24.57 27.96 0.98
C PHE A 377 24.09 28.56 2.31
N SER A 378 24.08 27.75 3.38
CA SER A 378 23.60 28.17 4.70
C SER A 378 24.40 29.37 5.26
N ALA A 379 25.72 29.34 5.10
CA ALA A 379 26.58 30.45 5.51
C ALA A 379 26.27 31.74 4.73
N THR A 380 26.07 31.62 3.41
CA THR A 380 25.74 32.78 2.56
C THR A 380 24.33 33.31 2.87
N VAL A 381 23.34 32.46 3.05
CA VAL A 381 21.97 32.88 3.42
C VAL A 381 21.97 33.60 4.79
N ALA A 382 22.82 33.19 5.72
CA ALA A 382 22.91 33.82 7.02
C ALA A 382 23.39 35.29 6.96
N THR A 383 24.03 35.71 5.85
CA THR A 383 24.44 37.09 5.61
C THR A 383 23.32 37.97 5.08
N LEU A 384 22.20 37.37 4.61
CA LEU A 384 21.05 38.14 4.10
C LEU A 384 20.23 38.72 5.25
N ILE A 385 19.71 39.93 5.02
CA ILE A 385 18.79 40.55 5.98
C ILE A 385 17.44 39.82 5.90
N ARG A 386 17.04 39.15 6.97
CA ARG A 386 15.76 38.48 7.07
C ARG A 386 14.62 39.48 7.28
N PRO A 387 13.48 39.31 6.59
CA PRO A 387 12.29 40.09 6.86
C PRO A 387 11.84 39.94 8.32
N SER A 388 11.47 41.08 8.94
CA SER A 388 10.87 41.12 10.27
C SER A 388 9.33 41.13 10.20
N ALA A 389 8.67 41.11 11.34
CA ALA A 389 7.20 41.28 11.39
C ALA A 389 6.72 42.66 10.85
N ALA A 390 7.61 43.65 10.80
CA ALA A 390 7.34 44.97 10.22
C ALA A 390 7.64 45.08 8.72
N SER A 391 8.18 44.02 8.09
CA SER A 391 8.55 44.01 6.68
C SER A 391 7.33 43.91 5.79
N THR A 392 7.38 44.55 4.64
CA THR A 392 6.31 44.49 3.64
C THR A 392 6.28 43.14 2.93
N LYS A 393 5.17 42.86 2.20
CA LYS A 393 5.11 41.67 1.30
C LYS A 393 6.18 41.71 0.22
N ALA A 394 6.55 42.90 -0.26
CA ALA A 394 7.61 43.12 -1.26
C ALA A 394 8.99 42.75 -0.70
N ASP A 395 9.30 43.11 0.55
CA ASP A 395 10.58 42.77 1.21
C ASP A 395 10.70 41.26 1.40
N SER A 396 9.59 40.60 1.79
CA SER A 396 9.53 39.16 1.94
C SER A 396 9.72 38.44 0.59
N ALA A 397 9.16 38.95 -0.50
CA ALA A 397 9.33 38.41 -1.85
C ALA A 397 10.77 38.59 -2.34
N ALA A 398 11.37 39.76 -2.14
CA ALA A 398 12.75 40.03 -2.52
C ALA A 398 13.76 39.11 -1.76
N TYR A 399 13.53 38.90 -0.46
CA TYR A 399 14.33 37.96 0.32
C TYR A 399 14.24 36.52 -0.22
N ARG A 400 13.00 36.06 -0.53
CA ARG A 400 12.80 34.73 -1.13
C ARG A 400 13.55 34.59 -2.45
N GLN A 401 13.45 35.59 -3.34
CA GLN A 401 14.15 35.56 -4.64
C GLN A 401 15.69 35.46 -4.45
N GLN A 402 16.27 36.18 -3.48
CA GLN A 402 17.68 36.13 -3.19
C GLN A 402 18.10 34.73 -2.68
N VAL A 403 17.31 34.15 -1.77
CA VAL A 403 17.58 32.81 -1.25
C VAL A 403 17.44 31.75 -2.35
N ASP A 404 16.44 31.86 -3.23
CA ASP A 404 16.25 30.94 -4.36
C ASP A 404 17.41 31.06 -5.38
N ALA A 405 17.89 32.26 -5.65
CA ALA A 405 19.05 32.46 -6.51
C ALA A 405 20.35 31.82 -5.91
N LEU A 406 20.54 31.94 -4.59
CA LEU A 406 21.65 31.27 -3.90
C LEU A 406 21.47 29.75 -3.90
N ALA A 407 20.25 29.24 -3.68
CA ALA A 407 19.98 27.81 -3.73
C ALA A 407 20.34 27.23 -5.11
N ARG A 408 19.96 27.90 -6.20
CA ARG A 408 20.37 27.54 -7.57
C ARG A 408 21.86 27.56 -7.75
N LYS A 409 22.55 28.64 -7.27
CA LYS A 409 23.99 28.78 -7.39
C LYS A 409 24.74 27.62 -6.73
N TYR A 410 24.28 27.16 -5.58
CA TYR A 410 24.91 26.08 -4.83
C TYR A 410 24.34 24.68 -5.15
N GLY A 411 23.37 24.57 -6.08
CA GLY A 411 22.76 23.28 -6.44
C GLY A 411 21.99 22.62 -5.29
N VAL A 412 21.45 23.42 -4.35
CA VAL A 412 20.67 22.92 -3.20
C VAL A 412 19.22 23.33 -3.29
N ALA A 413 18.33 22.60 -2.63
CA ALA A 413 16.92 22.99 -2.55
C ALA A 413 16.76 24.29 -1.76
N SER A 414 15.93 25.21 -2.26
CA SER A 414 15.56 26.41 -1.51
C SER A 414 14.70 26.04 -0.30
N PRO A 415 14.92 26.67 0.88
CA PRO A 415 14.03 26.51 2.01
C PRO A 415 12.60 27.03 1.75
N PHE A 416 12.42 27.82 0.69
CA PHE A 416 11.13 28.33 0.22
C PHE A 416 10.59 27.55 -0.97
N SER A 417 11.35 26.62 -1.53
CA SER A 417 10.80 25.68 -2.50
C SER A 417 9.65 24.95 -1.82
N PRO A 418 8.54 24.70 -2.55
CA PRO A 418 7.57 23.73 -2.10
C PRO A 418 8.35 22.51 -1.62
N ARG A 419 7.90 21.87 -0.55
CA ARG A 419 8.41 20.53 -0.21
C ARG A 419 8.11 19.68 -1.44
N THR A 420 9.08 19.62 -2.31
CA THR A 420 8.96 18.95 -3.59
C THR A 420 8.67 17.50 -3.28
N LEU A 421 7.57 17.02 -3.81
CA LEU A 421 7.27 15.60 -3.80
C LEU A 421 8.47 14.90 -4.41
N THR A 422 9.12 14.05 -3.65
CA THR A 422 10.39 13.50 -4.07
C THR A 422 10.30 12.05 -4.50
N GLN A 423 9.16 11.38 -4.21
CA GLN A 423 9.07 9.93 -4.34
C GLN A 423 7.61 9.47 -4.34
N CYS A 424 7.38 8.29 -4.92
CA CYS A 424 6.22 7.47 -4.57
C CYS A 424 6.63 6.51 -3.45
N HIS A 425 5.67 6.14 -2.59
CA HIS A 425 5.85 5.03 -1.68
C HIS A 425 5.52 3.74 -2.45
N ASP A 426 4.24 3.46 -2.70
CA ASP A 426 3.82 2.33 -3.51
C ASP A 426 3.25 2.78 -4.86
N ILE A 427 3.41 1.91 -5.85
CA ILE A 427 2.75 2.02 -7.15
C ILE A 427 2.00 0.70 -7.37
N THR A 428 0.68 0.75 -7.31
CA THR A 428 -0.14 -0.42 -7.62
C THR A 428 -0.56 -0.38 -9.07
N VAL A 429 -0.11 -1.36 -9.86
CA VAL A 429 -0.52 -1.49 -11.26
C VAL A 429 -1.76 -2.36 -11.37
N TYR A 430 -2.61 -2.02 -12.34
CA TYR A 430 -3.78 -2.80 -12.71
C TYR A 430 -3.75 -3.05 -14.23
N PRO A 431 -2.97 -4.04 -14.70
CA PRO A 431 -2.72 -4.27 -16.13
C PRO A 431 -3.98 -4.53 -16.94
N ALA A 432 -5.00 -5.16 -16.33
CA ALA A 432 -6.26 -5.48 -16.99
C ALA A 432 -7.00 -4.25 -17.53
N VAL A 433 -6.80 -3.09 -16.93
CA VAL A 433 -7.41 -1.81 -17.33
C VAL A 433 -6.37 -0.80 -17.82
N GLY A 434 -5.07 -1.16 -17.86
CA GLY A 434 -3.99 -0.29 -18.32
C GLY A 434 -3.70 0.90 -17.39
N LEU A 435 -4.05 0.80 -16.11
CA LEU A 435 -3.89 1.88 -15.13
C LEU A 435 -2.92 1.49 -14.02
N ALA A 436 -2.33 2.51 -13.38
CA ALA A 436 -1.68 2.35 -12.09
C ALA A 436 -2.06 3.49 -11.13
N GLY A 437 -2.12 3.16 -9.85
CA GLY A 437 -2.28 4.10 -8.74
C GLY A 437 -0.94 4.34 -8.06
N GLY A 438 -0.41 5.55 -8.13
CA GLY A 438 0.82 5.92 -7.43
C GLY A 438 0.49 6.67 -6.14
N ALA A 439 0.88 6.12 -5.00
CA ALA A 439 0.80 6.81 -3.72
C ALA A 439 2.11 7.56 -3.48
N CYS A 440 2.12 8.87 -3.72
CA CYS A 440 3.35 9.61 -3.92
C CYS A 440 3.45 10.80 -2.96
N ALA A 441 4.08 10.58 -1.87
CA ALA A 441 4.48 11.52 -0.79
C ALA A 441 3.41 12.54 -0.34
N GLY A 442 2.75 13.24 -1.20
CA GLY A 442 1.72 14.23 -0.87
C GLY A 442 0.52 14.19 -1.82
N MET A 443 0.44 13.18 -2.70
CA MET A 443 -0.65 13.05 -3.65
C MET A 443 -0.86 11.62 -4.12
N GLY A 444 -2.10 11.32 -4.52
CA GLY A 444 -2.43 10.14 -5.29
C GLY A 444 -2.34 10.44 -6.79
N LEU A 445 -1.69 9.56 -7.54
CA LEU A 445 -1.55 9.66 -8.99
C LEU A 445 -2.32 8.56 -9.69
N LEU A 446 -2.94 8.90 -10.80
CA LEU A 446 -3.44 7.94 -11.77
C LEU A 446 -2.51 7.93 -12.97
N LEU A 447 -1.96 6.77 -13.30
CA LEU A 447 -1.01 6.60 -14.39
C LEU A 447 -1.60 5.73 -15.49
N ASP A 448 -1.26 6.02 -16.74
CA ASP A 448 -1.43 5.17 -17.89
C ASP A 448 -0.19 4.28 -18.04
N ILE A 449 -0.39 2.97 -18.07
CA ILE A 449 0.67 1.97 -18.20
C ILE A 449 0.55 1.14 -19.48
N HIS A 450 -0.25 1.57 -20.47
CA HIS A 450 -0.34 0.88 -21.76
C HIS A 450 1.02 0.81 -22.50
N ASP A 451 1.88 1.81 -22.31
CA ASP A 451 3.28 1.75 -22.66
C ASP A 451 4.10 1.43 -21.41
N THR A 452 4.23 0.13 -21.11
CA THR A 452 4.84 -0.33 -19.85
C THR A 452 6.22 0.26 -19.56
N PRO A 453 7.16 0.38 -20.54
CA PRO A 453 8.42 1.07 -20.31
C PRO A 453 8.29 2.57 -20.01
N ASN A 454 7.23 3.22 -20.44
CA ASN A 454 7.06 4.67 -20.33
C ASN A 454 5.72 5.07 -19.73
N PRO A 455 5.44 4.74 -18.47
CA PRO A 455 4.21 5.14 -17.81
C PRO A 455 4.08 6.66 -17.78
N ARG A 456 2.85 7.15 -17.92
CA ARG A 456 2.57 8.60 -17.92
C ARG A 456 1.44 8.95 -16.98
N ARG A 457 1.52 10.11 -16.36
CA ARG A 457 0.47 10.61 -15.48
C ARG A 457 -0.77 11.03 -16.28
N LEU A 458 -1.95 10.54 -15.83
CA LEU A 458 -3.27 10.96 -16.32
C LEU A 458 -3.88 12.01 -15.41
N ALA A 459 -3.81 11.81 -14.09
CA ALA A 459 -4.39 12.69 -13.10
C ALA A 459 -3.58 12.66 -11.80
N ALA A 460 -3.79 13.68 -10.97
CA ALA A 460 -3.29 13.75 -9.62
C ALA A 460 -4.39 14.30 -8.69
N VAL A 461 -4.40 13.86 -7.44
CA VAL A 461 -5.24 14.39 -6.37
C VAL A 461 -4.38 14.61 -5.13
N ALA A 462 -4.66 15.69 -4.41
CA ALA A 462 -4.13 15.93 -3.08
C ALA A 462 -5.28 15.99 -2.07
N ASP A 463 -4.97 15.77 -0.81
CA ASP A 463 -5.91 15.84 0.29
C ASP A 463 -5.24 16.52 1.49
N SER A 464 -5.88 17.57 2.02
CA SER A 464 -5.37 18.27 3.19
C SER A 464 -5.40 17.43 4.46
N ASN A 465 -6.18 16.34 4.45
CA ASN A 465 -6.28 15.39 5.56
C ASN A 465 -5.27 14.25 5.46
N PHE A 466 -4.54 14.13 4.34
CA PHE A 466 -3.52 13.12 4.15
C PHE A 466 -2.12 13.69 4.34
N SER A 467 -1.34 13.00 5.16
CA SER A 467 0.03 13.38 5.48
C SER A 467 1.06 12.56 4.70
N PHE A 468 0.76 11.29 4.44
CA PHE A 468 1.69 10.38 3.76
C PHE A 468 0.92 9.35 2.92
N TRP A 469 0.73 9.64 1.65
CA TRP A 469 0.12 8.71 0.69
C TRP A 469 0.99 7.46 0.55
N HIS A 470 0.43 6.29 0.88
CA HIS A 470 1.20 5.08 1.08
C HIS A 470 0.96 4.02 0.00
N SER A 471 -0.28 3.55 -0.16
CA SER A 471 -0.64 2.49 -1.10
C SER A 471 -1.92 2.82 -1.85
N ALA A 472 -2.19 2.05 -2.93
CA ALA A 472 -3.40 2.17 -3.72
C ALA A 472 -4.05 0.80 -3.94
N THR A 473 -5.38 0.76 -4.04
CA THR A 473 -6.14 -0.44 -4.41
C THR A 473 -7.30 -0.05 -5.33
N PHE A 474 -7.40 -0.67 -6.51
CA PHE A 474 -8.52 -0.45 -7.42
C PHE A 474 -9.71 -1.36 -7.07
N SER A 475 -10.94 -0.91 -7.36
CA SER A 475 -12.08 -1.84 -7.46
C SER A 475 -11.85 -2.82 -8.61
N ASN A 476 -12.48 -4.01 -8.56
CA ASN A 476 -12.25 -5.04 -9.60
C ASN A 476 -12.68 -4.60 -11.00
N ASP A 477 -13.57 -3.62 -11.13
CA ASP A 477 -13.97 -3.02 -12.42
C ASP A 477 -13.07 -1.85 -12.85
N GLY A 478 -12.06 -1.47 -12.05
CA GLY A 478 -11.15 -0.37 -12.32
C GLY A 478 -11.77 1.04 -12.30
N ARG A 479 -13.00 1.18 -11.79
CA ARG A 479 -13.74 2.46 -11.78
C ARG A 479 -13.57 3.26 -10.50
N MET A 480 -13.01 2.64 -9.47
CA MET A 480 -12.70 3.28 -8.21
C MET A 480 -11.27 2.96 -7.82
N VAL A 481 -10.67 3.85 -7.07
CA VAL A 481 -9.37 3.67 -6.43
C VAL A 481 -9.43 4.19 -5.01
N LEU A 482 -8.84 3.43 -4.10
CA LEU A 482 -8.66 3.77 -2.71
C LEU A 482 -7.17 4.05 -2.50
N PHE A 483 -6.83 5.11 -1.76
CA PHE A 483 -5.48 5.38 -1.29
C PHE A 483 -5.44 5.39 0.23
N SER A 484 -4.39 4.84 0.82
CA SER A 484 -4.15 4.86 2.27
C SER A 484 -3.23 6.01 2.68
N ASP A 485 -3.48 6.58 3.87
CA ASP A 485 -2.62 7.56 4.54
C ASP A 485 -1.86 6.88 5.68
N GLU A 486 -0.59 6.62 5.48
CA GLU A 486 0.30 6.12 6.54
C GLU A 486 0.81 7.29 7.40
N TRP A 487 -0.07 8.07 7.97
CA TRP A 487 0.26 9.26 8.74
C TRP A 487 1.44 9.04 9.70
N GLY A 488 2.52 9.79 9.48
CA GLY A 488 3.72 9.70 10.30
C GLY A 488 4.59 8.47 10.05
N GLY A 489 4.36 7.70 8.94
CA GLY A 489 5.15 6.52 8.59
C GLY A 489 4.92 5.36 9.56
N GLY A 490 3.68 5.13 9.98
CA GLY A 490 3.25 3.97 10.75
C GLY A 490 3.81 3.85 12.17
N GLY A 491 4.61 4.82 12.64
CA GLY A 491 5.34 4.70 13.89
C GLY A 491 4.60 5.17 15.15
N ALA A 492 3.39 5.72 15.02
CA ALA A 492 2.69 6.37 16.11
C ALA A 492 1.22 5.93 16.26
N ALA A 493 0.62 6.24 17.40
CA ALA A 493 -0.77 5.94 17.72
C ALA A 493 -1.68 7.02 17.12
N TYR A 494 -2.38 6.68 16.02
CA TYR A 494 -3.27 7.60 15.32
C TYR A 494 -4.68 7.04 15.10
N CYS A 495 -5.06 5.98 15.84
CA CYS A 495 -6.43 5.45 15.89
C CYS A 495 -7.08 5.64 17.28
N ARG A 496 -6.66 6.63 18.05
CA ARG A 496 -7.24 6.91 19.38
C ARG A 496 -8.62 7.56 19.24
N ALA A 497 -9.45 7.45 20.24
CA ALA A 497 -10.82 8.00 20.25
C ALA A 497 -10.91 9.50 19.90
N GLY A 498 -9.87 10.29 20.20
CA GLY A 498 -9.83 11.72 19.91
C GLY A 498 -9.08 12.12 18.65
N ASP A 499 -8.57 11.16 17.87
CA ASP A 499 -7.91 11.45 16.58
C ASP A 499 -8.96 11.70 15.50
N PRO A 500 -8.70 12.64 14.56
CA PRO A 500 -9.59 12.89 13.43
C PRO A 500 -9.83 11.62 12.60
N ARG A 501 -11.08 11.41 12.18
CA ARG A 501 -11.47 10.19 11.45
C ARG A 501 -10.98 10.16 10.01
N ASP A 502 -10.58 11.27 9.46
CA ASP A 502 -10.07 11.49 8.11
C ASP A 502 -8.53 11.52 8.05
N TRP A 503 -7.82 11.37 9.19
CA TRP A 503 -6.37 11.32 9.26
C TRP A 503 -5.88 9.89 9.52
N GLY A 504 -4.83 9.45 8.81
CA GLY A 504 -4.35 8.07 8.86
C GLY A 504 -5.43 7.06 8.42
N ALA A 505 -6.23 7.45 7.44
CA ALA A 505 -7.40 6.76 6.93
C ALA A 505 -7.19 6.36 5.46
N ASP A 506 -8.18 5.71 4.86
CA ASP A 506 -8.27 5.51 3.42
C ASP A 506 -9.14 6.60 2.81
N ALA A 507 -8.74 7.14 1.65
CA ALA A 507 -9.56 8.02 0.83
C ALA A 507 -10.01 7.27 -0.43
N ILE A 508 -11.31 7.29 -0.70
CA ILE A 508 -11.94 6.58 -1.81
C ILE A 508 -12.32 7.55 -2.92
N PHE A 509 -11.94 7.23 -4.14
CA PHE A 509 -12.20 8.03 -5.33
C PHE A 509 -12.89 7.21 -6.40
N LYS A 510 -13.87 7.82 -7.11
CA LYS A 510 -14.35 7.34 -8.40
C LYS A 510 -13.47 7.85 -9.53
N ILE A 511 -13.19 7.00 -10.52
CA ILE A 511 -12.50 7.38 -11.74
C ILE A 511 -13.56 7.71 -12.80
N VAL A 512 -13.65 9.01 -13.14
CA VAL A 512 -14.64 9.53 -14.11
C VAL A 512 -13.91 10.32 -15.17
N ASN A 513 -13.96 9.85 -16.42
CA ASN A 513 -13.28 10.51 -17.55
C ASN A 513 -11.78 10.76 -17.29
N GLY A 514 -11.08 9.78 -16.70
CA GLY A 514 -9.66 9.88 -16.38
C GLY A 514 -9.32 10.79 -15.19
N LYS A 515 -10.30 11.27 -14.45
CA LYS A 515 -10.12 12.07 -13.22
C LYS A 515 -10.57 11.29 -12.00
N MET A 516 -9.90 11.50 -10.88
CA MET A 516 -10.27 10.95 -9.59
C MET A 516 -11.17 11.93 -8.84
N VAL A 517 -12.38 11.47 -8.47
CA VAL A 517 -13.41 12.26 -7.79
C VAL A 517 -13.61 11.67 -6.40
N PHE A 518 -13.25 12.44 -5.38
CA PHE A 518 -13.36 12.04 -3.97
C PHE A 518 -14.80 11.64 -3.60
N GLN A 519 -14.93 10.60 -2.78
CA GLN A 519 -16.21 10.08 -2.30
C GLN A 519 -16.33 10.12 -0.77
N SER A 520 -15.41 9.49 -0.05
CA SER A 520 -15.43 9.40 1.41
C SER A 520 -14.10 8.89 1.96
N TYR A 521 -14.02 8.83 3.29
CA TYR A 521 -12.94 8.15 4.01
C TYR A 521 -13.44 6.89 4.69
N TYR A 522 -12.51 5.91 4.82
CA TYR A 522 -12.66 4.80 5.75
C TYR A 522 -11.53 4.83 6.77
N LYS A 523 -11.85 4.65 8.04
CA LYS A 523 -10.88 4.49 9.13
C LYS A 523 -11.34 3.43 10.09
N LEU A 524 -10.39 2.63 10.59
CA LEU A 524 -10.63 1.61 11.62
C LEU A 524 -11.63 2.13 12.68
N PRO A 525 -12.77 1.44 12.90
CA PRO A 525 -13.81 1.95 13.81
C PRO A 525 -13.38 1.93 15.28
N ALA A 526 -12.64 0.88 15.70
CA ALA A 526 -12.25 0.71 17.10
C ALA A 526 -11.18 1.71 17.53
N PRO A 527 -11.39 2.47 18.61
CA PRO A 527 -10.34 3.30 19.17
C PRO A 527 -9.26 2.43 19.81
N GLN A 528 -8.01 2.70 19.45
CA GLN A 528 -6.83 2.04 19.98
C GLN A 528 -6.20 2.87 21.12
N THR A 529 -5.28 2.27 21.87
CA THR A 529 -4.56 2.96 22.93
C THR A 529 -3.39 3.80 22.40
N GLN A 530 -2.79 4.60 23.24
CA GLN A 530 -1.56 5.34 22.91
C GLN A 530 -0.30 4.46 22.82
N LEU A 531 -0.41 3.16 23.12
CA LEU A 531 0.68 2.19 23.08
C LEU A 531 0.73 1.46 21.74
N GLU A 532 -0.28 1.63 20.89
CA GLU A 532 -0.49 0.93 19.64
C GLU A 532 -0.25 1.86 18.44
N ASN A 533 0.80 1.64 17.66
CA ASN A 533 0.90 2.32 16.38
C ASN A 533 -0.23 1.85 15.46
N CYS A 534 -0.95 2.78 14.88
CA CYS A 534 -2.13 2.47 14.08
C CYS A 534 -2.42 3.58 13.06
N VAL A 535 -2.44 3.19 11.80
CA VAL A 535 -2.89 3.94 10.62
C VAL A 535 -3.26 2.95 9.51
N ALA A 536 -3.91 3.40 8.44
CA ALA A 536 -4.14 2.61 7.24
C ALA A 536 -2.82 2.17 6.59
N HIS A 537 -2.71 0.89 6.23
CA HIS A 537 -1.52 0.31 5.61
C HIS A 537 -1.90 -0.63 4.46
N ASN A 538 -1.14 -1.71 4.22
CA ASN A 538 -1.33 -2.59 3.07
C ASN A 538 -2.52 -3.53 3.20
N GLY A 539 -3.18 -3.78 2.06
CA GLY A 539 -4.30 -4.69 1.97
C GLY A 539 -4.58 -5.15 0.54
N SER A 540 -5.56 -6.02 0.37
CA SER A 540 -5.99 -6.51 -0.93
C SER A 540 -7.50 -6.69 -1.01
N LEU A 541 -8.04 -6.74 -2.23
CA LEU A 541 -9.43 -7.12 -2.43
C LEU A 541 -9.65 -8.60 -2.03
N ILE A 542 -10.84 -8.88 -1.52
CA ILE A 542 -11.40 -10.21 -1.37
C ILE A 542 -12.37 -10.44 -2.53
N PRO A 543 -12.23 -11.49 -3.35
CA PRO A 543 -13.03 -11.69 -4.56
C PRO A 543 -14.46 -12.16 -4.27
N ILE A 544 -15.21 -11.41 -3.47
CA ILE A 544 -16.66 -11.64 -3.30
C ILE A 544 -17.35 -11.12 -4.57
N PRO A 545 -18.12 -11.96 -5.29
CA PRO A 545 -18.69 -11.56 -6.56
C PRO A 545 -19.67 -10.39 -6.41
N GLY A 546 -19.56 -9.39 -7.29
CA GLY A 546 -20.44 -8.22 -7.32
C GLY A 546 -20.33 -7.28 -6.14
N ARG A 547 -19.23 -7.35 -5.36
CA ARG A 547 -18.95 -6.49 -4.20
C ARG A 547 -17.49 -6.06 -4.18
N THR A 548 -17.23 -4.87 -3.69
CA THR A 548 -15.87 -4.37 -3.46
C THR A 548 -15.56 -4.45 -1.97
N ILE A 549 -14.91 -5.55 -1.59
CA ILE A 549 -14.52 -5.84 -0.21
C ILE A 549 -13.00 -5.93 -0.15
N MET A 550 -12.41 -5.31 0.85
CA MET A 550 -10.97 -5.29 1.09
C MET A 550 -10.64 -5.84 2.47
N VAL A 551 -9.56 -6.59 2.56
CA VAL A 551 -8.86 -6.84 3.82
C VAL A 551 -7.66 -5.92 3.90
N GLN A 552 -7.44 -5.29 5.07
CA GLN A 552 -6.37 -4.30 5.25
C GLN A 552 -5.77 -4.38 6.65
N SER A 553 -4.47 -4.15 6.72
CA SER A 553 -3.69 -4.04 7.94
C SER A 553 -3.72 -2.62 8.50
N TRP A 554 -3.74 -2.51 9.81
CA TRP A 554 -3.73 -1.27 10.59
C TRP A 554 -2.63 -1.29 11.65
N TYR A 555 -1.49 -1.94 11.36
CA TYR A 555 -0.43 -2.18 12.34
C TYR A 555 -0.95 -2.87 13.60
N GLN A 556 -0.72 -2.27 14.79
CA GLN A 556 -1.27 -2.80 16.05
C GLN A 556 -2.78 -2.57 16.22
N GLY A 557 -3.44 -1.84 15.32
CA GLY A 557 -4.90 -1.82 15.22
C GLY A 557 -5.48 -3.07 14.59
N GLY A 558 -4.63 -4.03 14.21
CA GLY A 558 -5.04 -5.35 13.71
C GLY A 558 -5.38 -5.36 12.23
N ILE A 559 -6.35 -6.17 11.87
CA ILE A 559 -6.84 -6.40 10.52
C ILE A 559 -8.32 -6.01 10.45
N SER A 560 -8.69 -5.22 9.47
CA SER A 560 -10.08 -4.89 9.15
C SER A 560 -10.47 -5.44 7.78
N VAL A 561 -11.64 -6.03 7.68
CA VAL A 561 -12.31 -6.38 6.42
C VAL A 561 -13.48 -5.43 6.28
N PHE A 562 -13.50 -4.65 5.22
CA PHE A 562 -14.52 -3.64 5.01
C PHE A 562 -15.02 -3.62 3.56
N GLU A 563 -16.26 -3.20 3.39
CA GLU A 563 -16.91 -3.02 2.11
C GLU A 563 -16.94 -1.55 1.72
N TRP A 564 -16.64 -1.27 0.46
CA TRP A 564 -16.71 0.04 -0.17
C TRP A 564 -17.34 -0.01 -1.57
N THR A 565 -18.25 -1.00 -1.77
CA THR A 565 -19.09 -1.10 -2.98
C THR A 565 -19.88 0.17 -3.21
N ASP A 566 -20.48 0.74 -2.15
CA ASP A 566 -20.89 2.14 -2.12
C ASP A 566 -19.73 2.98 -1.57
N PRO A 567 -19.01 3.70 -2.43
CA PRO A 567 -17.83 4.45 -2.01
C PRO A 567 -18.14 5.65 -1.11
N LYS A 568 -19.41 5.96 -0.85
CA LYS A 568 -19.82 7.02 0.08
C LYS A 568 -20.05 6.50 1.50
N HIS A 569 -20.33 5.21 1.66
CA HIS A 569 -20.68 4.57 2.93
C HIS A 569 -19.87 3.30 3.18
N PRO A 570 -18.52 3.39 3.22
CA PRO A 570 -17.70 2.24 3.55
C PRO A 570 -17.95 1.80 4.99
N HIS A 571 -17.97 0.48 5.24
CA HIS A 571 -18.24 -0.06 6.57
C HIS A 571 -17.54 -1.39 6.81
N GLU A 572 -17.20 -1.65 8.08
CA GLU A 572 -16.50 -2.86 8.50
C GLU A 572 -17.43 -4.08 8.51
N LEU A 573 -16.92 -5.22 8.03
CA LEU A 573 -17.62 -6.50 7.95
C LEU A 573 -17.04 -7.56 8.88
N ALA A 574 -15.72 -7.48 9.14
CA ALA A 574 -15.00 -8.42 9.97
C ALA A 574 -13.72 -7.79 10.49
N PHE A 575 -13.20 -8.29 11.60
CA PHE A 575 -11.88 -7.88 12.11
C PHE A 575 -11.19 -8.97 12.92
N PHE A 576 -9.88 -8.82 13.03
CA PHE A 576 -9.04 -9.47 14.04
C PHE A 576 -8.07 -8.44 14.61
N ASP A 577 -7.88 -8.47 15.93
CA ASP A 577 -6.95 -7.57 16.62
C ASP A 577 -6.25 -8.27 17.77
N ARG A 578 -5.06 -7.80 18.08
CA ARG A 578 -4.30 -8.16 19.29
C ARG A 578 -3.88 -6.91 20.04
N GLY A 579 -3.89 -6.97 21.34
CA GLY A 579 -3.45 -5.88 22.19
C GLY A 579 -1.98 -5.49 21.96
N PRO A 580 -1.56 -4.34 22.52
CA PRO A 580 -0.25 -3.75 22.29
C PRO A 580 0.89 -4.72 22.61
N ASN A 581 2.01 -4.57 21.90
CA ASN A 581 3.20 -5.40 22.13
C ASN A 581 3.82 -5.21 23.53
N ASP A 582 3.64 -4.05 24.14
CA ASP A 582 4.21 -3.69 25.45
C ASP A 582 3.18 -2.88 26.27
N SER A 583 3.04 -3.18 27.57
CA SER A 583 2.07 -2.54 28.44
C SER A 583 2.51 -1.16 28.98
N THR A 584 3.76 -0.76 28.71
CA THR A 584 4.38 0.41 29.35
C THR A 584 4.89 1.45 28.36
N ARG A 585 5.19 1.03 27.13
CA ARG A 585 5.74 1.90 26.09
C ARG A 585 5.16 1.57 24.72
N ALA A 586 5.00 2.60 23.89
CA ALA A 586 4.69 2.40 22.50
C ALA A 586 5.87 1.73 21.77
N MET A 587 5.61 0.61 21.12
CA MET A 587 6.54 -0.08 20.25
C MET A 587 5.90 -0.20 18.87
N GLY A 588 6.70 -0.08 17.80
CA GLY A 588 6.22 -0.42 16.47
C GLY A 588 5.94 -1.93 16.38
N GLY A 589 4.85 -2.31 15.76
CA GLY A 589 4.44 -3.71 15.60
C GLY A 589 3.08 -3.84 14.94
N GLY A 590 2.49 -5.02 15.07
CA GLY A 590 1.23 -5.37 14.45
C GLY A 590 1.38 -5.83 13.00
N PHE A 591 0.31 -5.79 12.24
CA PHE A 591 0.31 -6.32 10.87
C PHE A 591 0.89 -5.32 9.88
N TRP A 592 1.99 -5.72 9.20
CA TRP A 592 2.54 -4.99 8.05
C TRP A 592 1.59 -5.07 6.85
N SER A 593 1.14 -6.29 6.52
CA SER A 593 0.24 -6.54 5.41
C SER A 593 -0.72 -7.68 5.72
N SER A 594 -1.88 -7.68 5.08
CA SER A 594 -2.89 -8.74 5.16
C SER A 594 -3.58 -8.89 3.82
N TYR A 595 -3.46 -10.10 3.23
CA TYR A 595 -3.87 -10.34 1.87
C TYR A 595 -4.72 -11.58 1.73
N TRP A 596 -5.71 -11.51 0.84
CA TRP A 596 -6.48 -12.68 0.43
C TRP A 596 -5.70 -13.49 -0.60
N TYR A 597 -5.47 -14.76 -0.29
CA TYR A 597 -4.86 -15.70 -1.23
C TYR A 597 -5.54 -17.06 -1.14
N ASN A 598 -6.14 -17.51 -2.26
CA ASN A 598 -6.72 -18.84 -2.45
C ASN A 598 -7.62 -19.32 -1.28
N GLY A 599 -8.47 -18.43 -0.77
CA GLY A 599 -9.45 -18.76 0.26
C GLY A 599 -9.03 -18.47 1.70
N GLN A 600 -7.82 -17.98 1.90
CA GLN A 600 -7.27 -17.60 3.19
C GLN A 600 -6.94 -16.10 3.22
N ILE A 601 -6.92 -15.51 4.41
CA ILE A 601 -6.29 -14.21 4.66
C ILE A 601 -4.96 -14.50 5.36
N ILE A 602 -3.87 -14.02 4.77
CA ILE A 602 -2.52 -14.20 5.30
C ILE A 602 -2.01 -12.87 5.81
N GLY A 603 -1.63 -12.81 7.06
CA GLY A 603 -1.11 -11.61 7.72
C GLY A 603 0.38 -11.73 8.04
N SER A 604 1.17 -10.73 7.61
CA SER A 604 2.56 -10.57 8.05
C SER A 604 2.59 -9.72 9.31
N GLU A 605 2.80 -10.35 10.44
CA GLU A 605 2.93 -9.65 11.71
C GLU A 605 4.40 -9.32 11.97
N MET A 606 4.67 -8.01 12.17
CA MET A 606 6.01 -7.44 12.21
C MET A 606 6.93 -8.09 13.24
N GLN A 607 6.41 -8.41 14.41
CA GLN A 607 7.20 -8.89 15.55
C GLN A 607 6.87 -10.33 15.95
N ARG A 608 5.66 -10.81 15.58
CA ARG A 608 5.14 -12.08 16.08
C ARG A 608 5.21 -13.21 15.05
N GLY A 609 5.28 -12.92 13.72
CA GLY A 609 5.49 -13.94 12.68
C GLY A 609 4.46 -13.94 11.57
N LEU A 610 3.90 -15.10 11.24
CA LEU A 610 2.91 -15.29 10.16
C LEU A 610 1.59 -15.77 10.75
N ASP A 611 0.51 -15.12 10.39
CA ASP A 611 -0.86 -15.49 10.78
C ASP A 611 -1.71 -15.88 9.57
N ILE A 612 -2.54 -16.90 9.72
CA ILE A 612 -3.51 -17.32 8.72
C ILE A 612 -4.93 -17.22 9.31
N PHE A 613 -5.85 -16.62 8.56
CA PHE A 613 -7.23 -16.43 8.95
C PHE A 613 -8.19 -16.92 7.90
N GLU A 614 -9.43 -17.16 8.31
CA GLU A 614 -10.58 -17.42 7.44
C GLU A 614 -11.74 -16.49 7.78
N LEU A 615 -12.45 -16.04 6.74
CA LEU A 615 -13.75 -15.41 6.93
C LEU A 615 -14.76 -16.45 7.41
N THR A 616 -15.65 -16.05 8.30
CA THR A 616 -16.79 -16.86 8.73
C THR A 616 -18.09 -16.27 8.17
N ARG A 617 -19.08 -17.14 7.87
CA ARG A 617 -20.38 -16.66 7.41
C ARG A 617 -21.00 -15.70 8.42
N SER A 618 -21.72 -14.71 7.92
CA SER A 618 -22.44 -13.73 8.73
C SER A 618 -23.71 -13.27 8.00
N ALA A 619 -24.48 -12.37 8.61
CA ALA A 619 -25.59 -11.74 7.91
C ALA A 619 -25.12 -10.90 6.71
N ALA A 620 -23.91 -10.36 6.78
CA ALA A 620 -23.34 -9.51 5.73
C ALA A 620 -22.64 -10.32 4.61
N ILE A 621 -22.06 -11.48 4.91
CA ILE A 621 -21.38 -12.34 3.93
C ILE A 621 -21.86 -13.78 4.11
N SER A 622 -22.54 -14.34 3.10
CA SER A 622 -23.03 -15.71 3.14
C SER A 622 -21.90 -16.73 2.90
N GLN A 623 -22.17 -18.00 3.25
CA GLN A 623 -21.23 -19.08 2.94
C GLN A 623 -21.03 -19.24 1.43
N ASN A 624 -22.09 -19.07 0.61
CA ASN A 624 -21.99 -19.16 -0.84
C ASN A 624 -21.10 -18.04 -1.43
N GLU A 625 -21.13 -16.84 -0.85
CA GLU A 625 -20.22 -15.74 -1.23
C GLU A 625 -18.76 -16.09 -0.91
N ILE A 626 -18.51 -16.66 0.28
CA ILE A 626 -17.16 -17.13 0.68
C ILE A 626 -16.70 -18.25 -0.25
N ASP A 627 -17.56 -19.21 -0.57
CA ASP A 627 -17.24 -20.34 -1.44
C ASP A 627 -16.98 -19.87 -2.89
N ALA A 628 -17.73 -18.87 -3.37
CA ALA A 628 -17.47 -18.24 -4.65
C ALA A 628 -16.12 -17.51 -4.67
N ALA A 629 -15.77 -16.79 -3.60
CA ALA A 629 -14.47 -16.17 -3.46
C ALA A 629 -13.33 -17.20 -3.44
N LYS A 630 -13.50 -18.32 -2.74
CA LYS A 630 -12.53 -19.45 -2.70
C LYS A 630 -12.36 -20.12 -4.05
N SER A 631 -13.31 -20.02 -4.97
CA SER A 631 -13.21 -20.58 -6.32
C SER A 631 -12.31 -19.76 -7.25
N VAL A 632 -11.99 -18.52 -6.90
CA VAL A 632 -11.01 -17.71 -7.61
C VAL A 632 -9.62 -18.13 -7.15
N HIS A 633 -8.85 -18.73 -8.06
CA HIS A 633 -7.53 -19.28 -7.77
C HIS A 633 -6.44 -18.48 -8.48
N ALA A 634 -5.35 -18.22 -7.79
CA ALA A 634 -4.15 -17.60 -8.32
C ALA A 634 -2.93 -18.51 -8.13
N ASP A 635 -2.15 -18.72 -9.19
CA ASP A 635 -0.88 -19.47 -9.10
C ASP A 635 0.21 -18.66 -8.41
N PHE A 636 0.14 -17.32 -8.53
CA PHE A 636 0.98 -16.37 -7.78
C PHE A 636 0.20 -15.08 -7.52
N LEU A 637 0.62 -14.35 -6.51
CA LEU A 637 0.06 -13.03 -6.19
C LEU A 637 1.18 -12.11 -5.69
N ASN A 638 1.28 -10.95 -6.33
CA ASN A 638 1.96 -9.76 -5.82
C ASN A 638 0.88 -8.68 -5.71
N VAL A 639 0.70 -8.10 -4.55
CA VAL A 639 -0.47 -7.25 -4.32
C VAL A 639 -0.42 -5.95 -5.11
N GLN A 640 0.77 -5.40 -5.31
CA GLN A 640 0.95 -4.20 -6.15
C GLN A 640 0.83 -4.49 -7.66
N ASP A 641 0.82 -5.76 -8.10
CA ASP A 641 0.36 -6.20 -9.43
C ASP A 641 -1.07 -6.74 -9.28
N GLN A 642 -2.04 -5.84 -9.19
CA GLN A 642 -3.41 -6.20 -8.85
C GLN A 642 -4.03 -7.08 -9.94
N PRO A 643 -4.51 -8.30 -9.63
CA PRO A 643 -5.15 -9.16 -10.60
C PRO A 643 -6.60 -8.73 -10.87
N LEU A 644 -7.06 -8.98 -12.09
CA LEU A 644 -8.50 -8.99 -12.39
C LEU A 644 -9.11 -10.31 -11.89
N PHE A 645 -10.01 -10.23 -10.95
CA PHE A 645 -10.77 -11.40 -10.51
C PHE A 645 -11.85 -11.78 -11.51
N VAL A 646 -11.81 -13.04 -11.91
CA VAL A 646 -12.83 -13.68 -12.77
C VAL A 646 -13.30 -14.93 -12.05
N TRP A 647 -14.60 -15.03 -11.82
CA TRP A 647 -15.19 -16.17 -11.11
C TRP A 647 -15.47 -17.30 -12.07
N PRO A 648 -15.00 -18.53 -11.78
CA PRO A 648 -15.38 -19.70 -12.58
C PRO A 648 -16.86 -20.00 -12.42
N ALA A 649 -17.45 -20.59 -13.46
CA ALA A 649 -18.86 -21.00 -13.47
C ALA A 649 -19.11 -22.13 -12.46
N THR A 650 -19.59 -21.79 -11.28
CA THR A 650 -19.88 -22.71 -10.17
C THR A 650 -21.29 -22.52 -9.61
N PHE A 651 -21.81 -23.52 -8.93
CA PHE A 651 -23.07 -23.39 -8.19
C PHE A 651 -22.93 -22.37 -7.04
N ALA A 652 -21.76 -22.28 -6.42
CA ALA A 652 -21.47 -21.30 -5.37
C ALA A 652 -21.64 -19.87 -5.90
N LEU A 653 -21.13 -19.55 -7.10
CA LEU A 653 -21.29 -18.24 -7.73
C LEU A 653 -22.77 -17.87 -7.94
N SER A 654 -23.56 -18.79 -8.51
CA SER A 654 -24.99 -18.54 -8.74
C SER A 654 -25.76 -18.40 -7.43
N ARG A 655 -25.41 -19.19 -6.40
CA ARG A 655 -26.00 -19.06 -5.05
C ARG A 655 -25.58 -17.77 -4.37
N ALA A 656 -24.34 -17.30 -4.55
CA ALA A 656 -23.87 -16.03 -4.00
C ALA A 656 -24.71 -14.87 -4.51
N TYR A 657 -24.95 -14.79 -5.82
CA TYR A 657 -25.85 -13.76 -6.39
C TYR A 657 -27.30 -13.91 -5.89
N THR A 658 -27.78 -15.14 -5.69
CA THR A 658 -29.11 -15.38 -5.14
C THR A 658 -29.22 -14.88 -3.70
N ASP A 659 -28.22 -15.15 -2.85
CA ASP A 659 -28.19 -14.69 -1.47
C ASP A 659 -28.11 -13.15 -1.38
N GLN A 660 -27.38 -12.53 -2.29
CA GLN A 660 -27.30 -11.08 -2.40
C GLN A 660 -28.65 -10.47 -2.83
N LEU A 661 -29.32 -11.07 -3.82
CA LEU A 661 -30.64 -10.63 -4.28
C LEU A 661 -31.72 -10.79 -3.18
N GLU A 662 -31.63 -11.80 -2.33
CA GLU A 662 -32.46 -11.93 -1.14
C GLU A 662 -32.15 -10.84 -0.11
N ARG A 663 -30.86 -10.68 0.23
CA ARG A 663 -30.36 -9.73 1.25
C ARG A 663 -30.79 -8.30 0.96
N TRP A 664 -30.67 -7.87 -0.28
CA TRP A 664 -31.04 -6.50 -0.70
C TRP A 664 -32.42 -6.40 -1.34
N LYS A 665 -33.26 -7.43 -1.17
CA LYS A 665 -34.66 -7.45 -1.67
C LYS A 665 -34.77 -7.20 -3.17
N GLY A 666 -33.75 -7.61 -3.93
CA GLY A 666 -33.75 -7.54 -5.40
C GLY A 666 -34.70 -8.52 -6.03
N LEU A 667 -35.03 -9.62 -5.34
CA LEU A 667 -36.08 -10.60 -5.69
C LEU A 667 -37.04 -10.82 -4.52
N SER A 668 -38.29 -11.20 -4.83
CA SER A 668 -39.23 -11.60 -3.79
C SER A 668 -38.86 -12.96 -3.15
N ALA A 669 -39.36 -13.23 -1.97
CA ALA A 669 -39.10 -14.50 -1.28
C ALA A 669 -39.47 -15.73 -2.12
N ASP A 670 -40.60 -15.68 -2.86
CA ASP A 670 -41.03 -16.76 -3.76
C ASP A 670 -40.05 -16.94 -4.93
N GLN A 671 -39.56 -15.83 -5.51
CA GLN A 671 -38.59 -15.88 -6.59
C GLN A 671 -37.26 -16.47 -6.10
N VAL A 672 -36.76 -16.05 -4.92
CA VAL A 672 -35.56 -16.61 -4.29
C VAL A 672 -35.73 -18.12 -4.04
N SER A 673 -36.86 -18.51 -3.48
CA SER A 673 -37.19 -19.94 -3.23
C SER A 673 -37.18 -20.74 -4.53
N ALA A 674 -37.80 -20.23 -5.61
CA ALA A 674 -37.82 -20.86 -6.92
C ALA A 674 -36.41 -21.01 -7.51
N VAL A 675 -35.56 -19.98 -7.40
CA VAL A 675 -34.15 -20.04 -7.85
C VAL A 675 -33.36 -21.08 -7.06
N ARG A 676 -33.48 -21.11 -5.74
CA ARG A 676 -32.80 -22.11 -4.89
C ARG A 676 -33.23 -23.54 -5.21
N ALA A 677 -34.55 -23.77 -5.39
CA ALA A 677 -35.07 -25.07 -5.81
C ALA A 677 -34.54 -25.49 -7.18
N GLY A 678 -34.52 -24.56 -8.14
CA GLY A 678 -33.97 -24.79 -9.49
C GLY A 678 -32.49 -25.13 -9.47
N LEU A 679 -31.67 -24.42 -8.68
CA LEU A 679 -30.24 -24.70 -8.50
C LEU A 679 -30.03 -26.10 -7.87
N THR A 680 -30.79 -26.44 -6.83
CA THR A 680 -30.70 -27.76 -6.17
C THR A 680 -31.06 -28.89 -7.15
N SER A 681 -32.15 -28.72 -7.92
CA SER A 681 -32.53 -29.68 -8.95
C SER A 681 -31.49 -29.84 -10.06
N ALA A 682 -30.93 -28.74 -10.53
CA ALA A 682 -29.89 -28.75 -11.55
C ALA A 682 -28.58 -29.41 -11.03
N GLU A 683 -28.22 -29.19 -9.77
CA GLU A 683 -27.03 -29.79 -9.15
C GLU A 683 -27.15 -31.30 -8.98
N ALA A 684 -28.36 -31.79 -8.66
CA ALA A 684 -28.67 -33.23 -8.58
C ALA A 684 -28.69 -33.92 -9.96
N ALA A 685 -28.93 -33.17 -11.05
CA ALA A 685 -28.90 -33.68 -12.40
C ALA A 685 -27.47 -33.78 -12.97
N SER A 686 -27.31 -34.42 -14.15
CA SER A 686 -26.04 -34.52 -14.85
C SER A 686 -26.19 -34.35 -16.37
N GLY A 687 -25.12 -34.07 -17.07
CA GLY A 687 -25.06 -33.99 -18.52
C GLY A 687 -26.16 -33.12 -19.14
N ALA A 688 -26.87 -33.62 -20.15
CA ALA A 688 -27.89 -32.86 -20.86
C ALA A 688 -29.07 -32.41 -19.98
N ALA A 689 -29.46 -33.21 -18.98
CA ALA A 689 -30.51 -32.82 -18.03
C ALA A 689 -30.12 -31.62 -17.17
N ARG A 690 -28.88 -31.59 -16.67
CA ARG A 690 -28.33 -30.43 -15.93
C ARG A 690 -28.28 -29.19 -16.81
N ARG A 691 -27.77 -29.32 -18.04
CA ARG A 691 -27.72 -28.18 -18.99
C ARG A 691 -29.11 -27.60 -19.25
N SER A 692 -30.11 -28.49 -19.51
CA SER A 692 -31.48 -28.06 -19.75
C SER A 692 -32.10 -27.35 -18.55
N ALA A 693 -31.91 -27.90 -17.33
CA ALA A 693 -32.42 -27.32 -16.10
C ALA A 693 -31.80 -25.91 -15.84
N LEU A 694 -30.49 -25.76 -16.00
CA LEU A 694 -29.79 -24.47 -15.83
C LEU A 694 -30.22 -23.45 -16.88
N SER A 695 -30.39 -23.86 -18.14
CA SER A 695 -30.84 -22.96 -19.21
C SER A 695 -32.30 -22.51 -19.00
N ALA A 696 -33.17 -23.39 -18.54
CA ALA A 696 -34.54 -23.03 -18.19
C ALA A 696 -34.58 -22.07 -16.99
N LEU A 697 -33.75 -22.32 -15.95
CA LEU A 697 -33.64 -21.47 -14.79
C LEU A 697 -33.08 -20.08 -15.17
N ALA A 698 -32.07 -20.00 -16.04
CA ALA A 698 -31.53 -18.73 -16.54
C ALA A 698 -32.63 -17.92 -17.25
N THR A 699 -33.46 -18.56 -18.09
CA THR A 699 -34.57 -17.89 -18.77
C THR A 699 -35.61 -17.37 -17.76
N GLN A 700 -35.93 -18.17 -16.74
CA GLN A 700 -36.83 -17.75 -15.65
C GLN A 700 -36.29 -16.53 -14.89
N VAL A 701 -35.00 -16.56 -14.52
CA VAL A 701 -34.31 -15.45 -13.81
C VAL A 701 -34.32 -14.17 -14.65
N ILE A 702 -34.04 -14.23 -15.94
CA ILE A 702 -34.17 -13.09 -16.86
C ILE A 702 -35.57 -12.47 -16.78
N GLY A 703 -36.61 -13.31 -16.72
CA GLY A 703 -37.98 -12.85 -16.56
C GLY A 703 -38.22 -12.04 -15.30
N TYR A 704 -37.54 -12.36 -14.21
CA TYR A 704 -37.62 -11.64 -12.93
C TYR A 704 -37.03 -10.23 -12.99
N GLY A 705 -36.09 -9.95 -13.91
CA GLY A 705 -35.50 -8.64 -14.09
C GLY A 705 -36.50 -7.51 -14.31
N LYS A 706 -37.71 -7.82 -14.83
CA LYS A 706 -38.76 -6.79 -15.06
C LYS A 706 -39.36 -6.23 -13.75
N SER A 707 -39.30 -6.99 -12.67
CA SER A 707 -39.86 -6.61 -11.36
C SER A 707 -38.77 -6.41 -10.29
N SER A 708 -37.52 -6.64 -10.64
CA SER A 708 -36.41 -6.52 -9.71
C SER A 708 -36.02 -5.06 -9.45
N THR A 709 -35.67 -4.76 -8.21
CA THR A 709 -35.02 -3.50 -7.82
C THR A 709 -33.51 -3.50 -8.10
N ASP A 710 -32.93 -4.68 -8.41
CA ASP A 710 -31.51 -4.87 -8.76
C ASP A 710 -31.40 -5.68 -10.06
N THR A 711 -31.73 -5.05 -11.16
CA THR A 711 -31.70 -5.67 -12.49
C THR A 711 -30.32 -6.13 -12.91
N GLN A 712 -29.27 -5.44 -12.47
CA GLN A 712 -27.89 -5.78 -12.78
C GLN A 712 -27.50 -7.13 -12.15
N ARG A 713 -27.80 -7.32 -10.86
CA ARG A 713 -27.48 -8.58 -10.16
C ARG A 713 -28.32 -9.75 -10.66
N VAL A 714 -29.57 -9.49 -11.06
CA VAL A 714 -30.39 -10.49 -11.76
C VAL A 714 -29.71 -10.91 -13.07
N GLN A 715 -29.15 -9.98 -13.82
CA GLN A 715 -28.41 -10.28 -15.05
C GLN A 715 -27.15 -11.10 -14.77
N TRP A 716 -26.38 -10.75 -13.73
CA TRP A 716 -25.22 -11.55 -13.32
C TRP A 716 -25.58 -12.97 -12.91
N LEU A 717 -26.67 -13.14 -12.14
CA LEU A 717 -27.18 -14.47 -11.81
C LEU A 717 -27.56 -15.24 -13.09
N ALA A 718 -28.28 -14.61 -14.01
CA ALA A 718 -28.68 -15.27 -15.26
C ALA A 718 -27.45 -15.66 -16.12
N ASN A 719 -26.43 -14.81 -16.18
CA ASN A 719 -25.20 -15.10 -16.89
C ASN A 719 -24.43 -16.25 -16.23
N SER A 720 -24.29 -16.24 -14.90
CA SER A 720 -23.62 -17.34 -14.17
C SER A 720 -24.29 -18.70 -14.41
N LEU A 721 -25.64 -18.73 -14.49
CA LEU A 721 -26.40 -19.94 -14.82
C LEU A 721 -26.14 -20.43 -16.26
N LYS A 722 -26.07 -19.50 -17.25
CA LYS A 722 -25.77 -19.85 -18.65
C LYS A 722 -24.34 -20.39 -18.78
N GLU A 723 -23.39 -19.74 -18.13
CA GLU A 723 -21.99 -20.16 -18.13
C GLU A 723 -21.85 -21.56 -17.49
N LEU A 724 -22.54 -21.79 -16.36
CA LEU A 724 -22.57 -23.08 -15.67
C LEU A 724 -23.20 -24.16 -16.55
N ALA A 725 -24.28 -23.81 -17.28
CA ALA A 725 -24.88 -24.73 -18.26
C ALA A 725 -23.90 -25.09 -19.39
N SER A 726 -23.15 -24.09 -19.90
CA SER A 726 -22.16 -24.27 -20.96
C SER A 726 -20.95 -25.09 -20.49
N ALA A 727 -20.52 -24.92 -19.26
CA ALA A 727 -19.40 -25.66 -18.66
C ALA A 727 -19.78 -27.12 -18.30
N THR A 728 -21.06 -27.46 -18.24
CA THR A 728 -21.53 -28.81 -17.93
C THR A 728 -21.26 -29.74 -19.13
N ARG A 729 -20.46 -30.77 -18.96
CA ARG A 729 -20.15 -31.80 -19.96
C ARG A 729 -21.22 -32.91 -20.02
#